data_b4b2602718eb041ec88008c03a1876b0
#
_entry.id   b4b2602718eb041ec88008c03a1876b0
#
_cell.length_a   1.000
_cell.length_b   1.000
_cell.length_c   1.000
_cell.angle_alpha   90.00
_cell.angle_beta   90.00
_cell.angle_gamma   90.00
#
_symmetry.space_group_name_H-M   'P 1'
#
loop_
_entity.id
_entity.type
_entity.pdbx_description
1 polymer ?
#
loop_
_entity_poly.entity_id
_entity_poly.type
_entity_poly.pdbx_seq_one_letter_code
_entity_poly.pdbx_strand_id
1 'polypeptide(L)'
;MEAKIVKVNGTLKIDIDGEIFEPLSFKSFRPTLENVSDFRRAGVRLFSILSSGINCSLDIPYSLFGESWVGVGEYDFDVIDRQIDLFIQAAPDGYFALMLLLDTRDWWLRSHENYPNGFKKISQIAYDEEWRRAAGDYLEAAISHVEEKYGDRMYGYFMLCGNTTEWLSDFDFQESHPIKEKYWRDYTGDAKAKIPEKERLEADAAESFYHDDEVKLYQKAHAELISDTILYFAARAQKILRHKKLLGLYYGYLLELSGARLWNAGHLDCERVFSSPDIDMISSPASYEYRATDSTSAFMVAQKSLDIHNKIYYYEFDQRTYLSQTEFEGITIPPAGYCCKDDREAVDLMRRDFMLCAANGAALWWFDMWNGWYSSEKMLSAVKGMLDISRKLSERPSSSSAEVAVFVSGKAMYGVNKCSGVNDELLGLQREGLMRLGAPFDYYSLEDVETVDVRKYKLFIFSNAFSLSEGQLSAIEKIKSAGGKTILWMYAPCYSDGGTPSVSRITGISIGECAEALEFLGECGSTLPAPHLFAEDGDPLASFSDGKRAISRKTFETYTSVWSALGNLRGEILRKIARDAGVHVFCDTAPIYANESMLGVYNTDECKIRLKKDGTLVDLFDGAEYKSENCTVTLPKTAFASKLLIYE
;
A
#
# COMPACT_ATOMS: atom_id res chain seq x y z
N MET A 1 -15.31 -2.52 -26.62
CA MET A 1 -13.93 -2.76 -26.11
C MET A 1 -13.99 -3.47 -24.77
N GLU A 2 -13.13 -4.45 -24.55
CA GLU A 2 -12.97 -5.18 -23.28
C GLU A 2 -11.57 -4.96 -22.71
N ALA A 3 -11.48 -4.71 -21.41
CA ALA A 3 -10.22 -4.60 -20.68
C ALA A 3 -10.21 -5.61 -19.53
N LYS A 4 -9.12 -6.34 -19.37
CA LYS A 4 -8.97 -7.36 -18.32
C LYS A 4 -7.53 -7.45 -17.84
N ILE A 5 -7.37 -8.04 -16.66
CA ILE A 5 -6.05 -8.34 -16.10
C ILE A 5 -5.58 -9.69 -16.66
N VAL A 6 -4.35 -9.72 -17.14
CA VAL A 6 -3.69 -10.94 -17.62
C VAL A 6 -2.31 -11.08 -16.98
N LYS A 7 -1.86 -12.31 -16.79
CA LYS A 7 -0.52 -12.59 -16.28
C LYS A 7 0.43 -12.89 -17.42
N VAL A 8 1.47 -12.06 -17.58
CA VAL A 8 2.51 -12.22 -18.61
C VAL A 8 3.86 -12.37 -17.93
N ASN A 9 4.54 -13.49 -18.20
CA ASN A 9 5.87 -13.78 -17.66
C ASN A 9 6.02 -13.58 -16.14
N GLY A 10 4.93 -13.79 -15.37
CA GLY A 10 4.94 -13.72 -13.90
C GLY A 10 4.38 -12.42 -13.31
N THR A 11 4.11 -11.37 -14.11
CA THR A 11 3.53 -10.11 -13.66
C THR A 11 2.16 -9.84 -14.27
N LEU A 12 1.34 -9.06 -13.56
CA LEU A 12 0.02 -8.66 -14.02
C LEU A 12 0.11 -7.48 -15.00
N LYS A 13 -0.63 -7.56 -16.09
CA LYS A 13 -0.71 -6.56 -17.17
C LYS A 13 -2.17 -6.28 -17.49
N ILE A 14 -2.41 -5.22 -18.26
CA ILE A 14 -3.73 -4.87 -18.77
C ILE A 14 -3.81 -5.32 -20.24
N ASP A 15 -4.77 -6.18 -20.52
CA ASP A 15 -5.15 -6.56 -21.89
C ASP A 15 -6.36 -5.72 -22.31
N ILE A 16 -6.24 -4.95 -23.38
CA ILE A 16 -7.33 -4.20 -23.99
C ILE A 16 -7.55 -4.73 -25.40
N ASP A 17 -8.64 -5.46 -25.61
CA ASP A 17 -9.00 -6.10 -26.89
C ASP A 17 -7.86 -6.93 -27.52
N GLY A 18 -7.03 -7.58 -26.69
CA GLY A 18 -5.90 -8.42 -27.14
C GLY A 18 -4.56 -7.68 -27.28
N GLU A 19 -4.51 -6.38 -27.07
CA GLU A 19 -3.25 -5.62 -26.94
C GLU A 19 -2.84 -5.55 -25.46
N ILE A 20 -1.59 -5.96 -25.16
CA ILE A 20 -1.04 -5.97 -23.80
C ILE A 20 -0.37 -4.63 -23.49
N PHE A 21 -0.79 -4.01 -22.39
CA PHE A 21 -0.24 -2.76 -21.91
C PHE A 21 0.57 -2.96 -20.64
N GLU A 22 1.74 -2.31 -20.59
CA GLU A 22 2.42 -2.03 -19.34
C GLU A 22 1.54 -1.07 -18.53
N PRO A 23 1.21 -1.38 -17.26
CA PRO A 23 0.33 -0.53 -16.47
C PRO A 23 1.08 0.70 -15.92
N LEU A 24 1.66 1.48 -16.85
CA LEU A 24 2.34 2.75 -16.59
C LEU A 24 1.48 3.87 -17.16
N SER A 25 1.01 4.76 -16.32
CA SER A 25 -0.01 5.73 -16.68
C SER A 25 0.26 7.13 -16.12
N PHE A 26 -0.57 8.09 -16.50
CA PHE A 26 -0.51 9.48 -16.08
C PHE A 26 -1.84 9.95 -15.50
N LYS A 27 -1.78 10.80 -14.47
CA LYS A 27 -2.92 11.42 -13.79
C LYS A 27 -2.61 12.87 -13.45
N SER A 28 -3.61 13.75 -13.54
CA SER A 28 -3.56 15.12 -13.03
C SER A 28 -4.94 15.60 -12.59
N PHE A 29 -5.00 16.46 -11.57
CA PHE A 29 -6.22 17.22 -11.23
C PHE A 29 -6.42 18.42 -12.15
N ARG A 30 -5.35 18.88 -12.81
CA ARG A 30 -5.34 20.05 -13.69
C ARG A 30 -4.77 19.69 -15.06
N PRO A 31 -5.41 18.73 -15.77
CA PRO A 31 -4.92 18.32 -17.08
C PRO A 31 -5.02 19.50 -18.07
N THR A 32 -3.96 19.70 -18.83
CA THR A 32 -3.93 20.61 -19.97
C THR A 32 -3.62 19.83 -21.25
N LEU A 33 -3.97 20.39 -22.39
CA LEU A 33 -3.67 19.79 -23.69
C LEU A 33 -2.15 19.52 -23.83
N GLU A 34 -1.33 20.48 -23.40
CA GLU A 34 0.14 20.39 -23.48
C GLU A 34 0.67 19.27 -22.59
N ASN A 35 0.32 19.27 -21.31
CA ASN A 35 0.80 18.31 -20.32
C ASN A 35 0.43 16.85 -20.70
N VAL A 36 -0.83 16.59 -21.09
CA VAL A 36 -1.25 15.25 -21.52
C VAL A 36 -0.54 14.85 -22.83
N SER A 37 -0.36 15.80 -23.78
CA SER A 37 0.39 15.54 -25.02
C SER A 37 1.86 15.25 -24.76
N ASP A 38 2.50 15.87 -23.76
CA ASP A 38 3.89 15.61 -23.39
C ASP A 38 4.08 14.17 -22.91
N PHE A 39 3.22 13.71 -22.01
CA PHE A 39 3.23 12.32 -21.58
C PHE A 39 2.91 11.35 -22.71
N ARG A 40 1.96 11.71 -23.60
CA ARG A 40 1.69 10.90 -24.78
C ARG A 40 2.92 10.83 -25.71
N ARG A 41 3.64 11.94 -25.94
CA ARG A 41 4.89 11.95 -26.71
C ARG A 41 6.01 11.14 -26.05
N ALA A 42 6.05 11.11 -24.72
CA ALA A 42 6.95 10.23 -23.98
C ALA A 42 6.58 8.74 -24.10
N GLY A 43 5.39 8.41 -24.64
CA GLY A 43 4.95 7.04 -24.92
C GLY A 43 3.87 6.49 -24.00
N VAL A 44 3.36 7.29 -23.05
CA VAL A 44 2.24 6.89 -22.20
C VAL A 44 0.97 6.76 -23.05
N ARG A 45 0.22 5.69 -22.82
CA ARG A 45 -1.05 5.40 -23.50
C ARG A 45 -2.20 5.17 -22.54
N LEU A 46 -1.94 5.01 -21.25
CA LEU A 46 -2.94 4.87 -20.20
C LEU A 46 -3.02 6.17 -19.39
N PHE A 47 -4.22 6.70 -19.22
CA PHE A 47 -4.45 7.95 -18.52
C PHE A 47 -5.61 7.81 -17.53
N SER A 48 -5.54 8.52 -16.40
CA SER A 48 -6.62 8.58 -15.43
C SER A 48 -7.20 9.99 -15.38
N ILE A 49 -8.52 10.08 -15.45
CA ILE A 49 -9.30 11.32 -15.54
C ILE A 49 -10.12 11.46 -14.27
N LEU A 50 -9.91 12.51 -13.47
CA LEU A 50 -10.70 12.79 -12.29
C LEU A 50 -11.76 13.86 -12.61
N SER A 51 -13.03 13.49 -12.53
CA SER A 51 -14.14 14.37 -12.85
C SER A 51 -15.00 14.64 -11.61
N SER A 52 -14.72 15.75 -10.91
CA SER A 52 -15.57 16.26 -9.83
C SER A 52 -15.25 17.71 -9.52
N GLY A 53 -16.28 18.52 -9.29
CA GLY A 53 -16.18 19.90 -8.81
C GLY A 53 -16.09 20.03 -7.29
N ILE A 54 -16.03 18.93 -6.54
CA ILE A 54 -15.83 18.95 -5.08
C ILE A 54 -14.48 19.60 -4.76
N ASN A 55 -14.45 20.43 -3.71
CA ASN A 55 -13.21 20.96 -3.18
C ASN A 55 -12.41 19.87 -2.43
N CYS A 56 -11.11 19.82 -2.69
CA CYS A 56 -10.17 19.03 -1.90
C CYS A 56 -9.96 19.65 -0.50
N SER A 57 -9.10 19.05 0.32
CA SER A 57 -8.78 19.54 1.67
C SER A 57 -8.17 20.95 1.71
N LEU A 58 -7.69 21.46 0.59
CA LEU A 58 -7.14 22.82 0.44
C LEU A 58 -8.20 23.84 0.00
N ASP A 59 -9.47 23.46 -0.03
CA ASP A 59 -10.58 24.28 -0.50
C ASP A 59 -10.48 24.69 -1.99
N ILE A 60 -9.80 23.88 -2.79
CA ILE A 60 -9.64 24.01 -4.24
C ILE A 60 -10.45 22.89 -4.91
N PRO A 61 -11.26 23.14 -5.96
CA PRO A 61 -11.98 22.07 -6.64
C PRO A 61 -11.02 21.07 -7.31
N TYR A 62 -11.33 19.79 -7.25
CA TYR A 62 -10.52 18.74 -7.91
C TYR A 62 -10.47 18.94 -9.43
N SER A 63 -11.57 19.30 -10.06
CA SER A 63 -11.63 19.58 -11.50
C SER A 63 -12.15 21.00 -11.76
N LEU A 64 -11.55 21.70 -12.72
CA LEU A 64 -12.02 23.01 -13.20
C LEU A 64 -13.17 22.89 -14.21
N PHE A 65 -13.52 21.69 -14.64
CA PHE A 65 -14.61 21.49 -15.61
C PHE A 65 -15.99 21.62 -14.97
N GLY A 66 -16.10 21.54 -13.65
CA GLY A 66 -17.33 21.64 -12.88
C GLY A 66 -17.75 20.33 -12.22
N GLU A 67 -18.98 20.28 -11.72
CA GLU A 67 -19.56 19.12 -11.04
C GLU A 67 -20.63 18.47 -11.92
N SER A 68 -20.54 17.15 -12.06
CA SER A 68 -21.45 16.36 -12.89
C SER A 68 -22.70 15.86 -12.14
N TRP A 69 -22.66 15.74 -10.81
CA TRP A 69 -23.81 15.34 -10.00
C TRP A 69 -24.46 16.58 -9.35
N VAL A 70 -25.49 17.11 -10.00
CA VAL A 70 -26.06 18.42 -9.68
C VAL A 70 -27.38 18.36 -8.89
N GLY A 71 -28.00 17.19 -8.77
CA GLY A 71 -29.23 16.95 -8.00
C GLY A 71 -29.57 15.48 -7.91
N VAL A 72 -30.58 15.09 -7.10
CA VAL A 72 -31.06 13.70 -7.05
C VAL A 72 -31.65 13.32 -8.40
N GLY A 73 -30.98 12.40 -9.11
CA GLY A 73 -31.36 12.03 -10.48
C GLY A 73 -31.08 13.10 -11.53
N GLU A 74 -30.34 14.15 -11.19
CA GLU A 74 -29.99 15.24 -12.09
C GLU A 74 -28.47 15.27 -12.32
N TYR A 75 -28.05 15.21 -13.59
CA TYR A 75 -26.64 15.07 -13.98
C TYR A 75 -26.29 16.02 -15.10
N ASP A 76 -25.12 16.66 -15.02
CA ASP A 76 -24.48 17.42 -16.08
C ASP A 76 -23.27 16.66 -16.61
N PHE A 77 -23.49 15.75 -17.54
CA PHE A 77 -22.43 14.94 -18.13
C PHE A 77 -21.57 15.68 -19.17
N ASP A 78 -21.98 16.86 -19.63
CA ASP A 78 -21.12 17.71 -20.48
C ASP A 78 -19.79 18.05 -19.78
N VAL A 79 -19.79 18.10 -18.45
CA VAL A 79 -18.59 18.29 -17.63
C VAL A 79 -17.59 17.12 -17.82
N ILE A 80 -18.09 15.89 -17.82
CA ILE A 80 -17.28 14.68 -18.04
C ILE A 80 -16.81 14.65 -19.49
N ASP A 81 -17.73 14.91 -20.43
CA ASP A 81 -17.46 14.87 -21.87
C ASP A 81 -16.33 15.82 -22.27
N ARG A 82 -16.41 17.08 -21.85
CA ARG A 82 -15.37 18.08 -22.15
C ARG A 82 -13.99 17.66 -21.62
N GLN A 83 -13.95 16.99 -20.49
CA GLN A 83 -12.68 16.53 -19.92
C GLN A 83 -12.14 15.32 -20.69
N ILE A 84 -12.98 14.32 -21.05
CA ILE A 84 -12.59 13.19 -21.88
C ILE A 84 -12.14 13.67 -23.27
N ASP A 85 -12.86 14.60 -23.89
CA ASP A 85 -12.53 15.16 -25.20
C ASP A 85 -11.15 15.84 -25.21
N LEU A 86 -10.75 16.54 -24.11
CA LEU A 86 -9.40 17.08 -23.96
C LEU A 86 -8.35 15.97 -24.03
N PHE A 87 -8.58 14.86 -23.30
CA PHE A 87 -7.65 13.73 -23.30
C PHE A 87 -7.60 13.03 -24.68
N ILE A 88 -8.72 12.87 -25.36
CA ILE A 88 -8.76 12.31 -26.73
C ILE A 88 -8.00 13.21 -27.70
N GLN A 89 -8.16 14.54 -27.60
CA GLN A 89 -7.42 15.50 -28.43
C GLN A 89 -5.90 15.42 -28.16
N ALA A 90 -5.48 15.32 -26.89
CA ALA A 90 -4.08 15.30 -26.49
C ALA A 90 -3.42 13.93 -26.74
N ALA A 91 -4.18 12.84 -26.61
CA ALA A 91 -3.73 11.46 -26.73
C ALA A 91 -4.72 10.63 -27.60
N PRO A 92 -4.74 10.85 -28.94
CA PRO A 92 -5.75 10.25 -29.83
C PRO A 92 -5.72 8.72 -29.88
N ASP A 93 -4.68 8.05 -29.45
CA ASP A 93 -4.56 6.59 -29.29
C ASP A 93 -4.44 6.15 -27.82
N GLY A 94 -4.72 7.04 -26.86
CA GLY A 94 -4.73 6.74 -25.43
C GLY A 94 -6.01 6.01 -25.00
N TYR A 95 -5.93 5.29 -23.88
CA TYR A 95 -7.05 4.69 -23.16
C TYR A 95 -7.18 5.31 -21.78
N PHE A 96 -8.41 5.39 -21.28
CA PHE A 96 -8.72 6.20 -20.11
C PHE A 96 -9.36 5.38 -18.99
N ALA A 97 -9.07 5.74 -17.74
CA ALA A 97 -9.84 5.34 -16.57
C ALA A 97 -10.51 6.58 -15.97
N LEU A 98 -11.81 6.54 -15.77
CA LEU A 98 -12.55 7.66 -15.17
C LEU A 98 -12.67 7.46 -13.67
N MET A 99 -12.33 8.50 -12.90
CA MET A 99 -12.43 8.55 -11.45
C MET A 99 -13.67 9.33 -11.05
N LEU A 100 -14.63 8.68 -10.37
CA LEU A 100 -15.91 9.23 -9.96
C LEU A 100 -15.97 9.37 -8.44
N LEU A 101 -16.24 10.57 -7.94
CA LEU A 101 -16.42 10.85 -6.52
C LEU A 101 -17.88 10.61 -6.11
N LEU A 102 -18.07 9.88 -5.01
CA LEU A 102 -19.39 9.49 -4.51
C LEU A 102 -19.82 10.28 -3.27
N ASP A 103 -18.99 11.19 -2.80
CA ASP A 103 -19.27 12.03 -1.64
C ASP A 103 -20.53 12.89 -1.81
N THR A 104 -21.06 13.36 -0.67
CA THR A 104 -22.14 14.37 -0.68
C THR A 104 -21.70 15.64 -1.38
N ARG A 105 -22.63 16.31 -2.04
CA ARG A 105 -22.44 17.58 -2.74
C ARG A 105 -23.04 18.74 -1.93
N ASP A 106 -22.66 19.97 -2.22
CA ASP A 106 -23.22 21.14 -1.56
C ASP A 106 -24.74 21.25 -1.69
N TRP A 107 -25.30 20.86 -2.84
CA TRP A 107 -26.74 20.82 -3.01
C TRP A 107 -27.43 19.80 -2.10
N TRP A 108 -26.77 18.62 -1.85
CA TRP A 108 -27.24 17.63 -0.89
C TRP A 108 -27.26 18.19 0.52
N LEU A 109 -26.14 18.80 0.96
CA LEU A 109 -26.02 19.40 2.28
C LEU A 109 -27.02 20.56 2.50
N ARG A 110 -27.36 21.30 1.47
CA ARG A 110 -28.41 22.36 1.54
C ARG A 110 -29.82 21.79 1.63
N SER A 111 -30.08 20.61 1.06
CA SER A 111 -31.41 19.98 1.08
C SER A 111 -31.67 19.11 2.29
N HIS A 112 -30.63 18.73 3.04
CA HIS A 112 -30.71 17.88 4.21
C HIS A 112 -30.09 18.61 5.42
N GLU A 113 -30.96 19.18 6.26
CA GLU A 113 -30.51 19.94 7.44
C GLU A 113 -29.64 19.06 8.37
N ASN A 114 -28.49 19.58 8.80
CA ASN A 114 -27.51 18.94 9.67
C ASN A 114 -26.92 17.61 9.12
N TYR A 115 -26.98 17.39 7.80
CA TYR A 115 -26.40 16.18 7.19
C TYR A 115 -24.86 16.28 7.14
N PRO A 116 -24.12 15.20 7.45
CA PRO A 116 -22.67 15.22 7.45
C PRO A 116 -22.09 15.37 6.03
N ASN A 117 -21.01 16.15 5.92
CA ASN A 117 -20.24 16.20 4.70
C ASN A 117 -19.47 14.87 4.51
N GLY A 118 -19.81 14.08 3.49
CA GLY A 118 -19.24 12.76 3.21
C GLY A 118 -17.74 12.79 3.00
N PHE A 119 -17.22 13.82 2.35
CA PHE A 119 -15.78 13.98 2.12
C PHE A 119 -14.98 14.06 3.42
N LYS A 120 -15.54 14.61 4.50
CA LYS A 120 -14.88 14.73 5.81
C LYS A 120 -15.34 13.66 6.81
N LYS A 121 -16.56 13.14 6.65
CA LYS A 121 -17.23 12.32 7.67
C LYS A 121 -17.96 11.12 7.05
N ILE A 122 -17.22 10.33 6.28
CA ILE A 122 -17.82 9.22 5.53
C ILE A 122 -18.48 8.18 6.47
N SER A 123 -17.93 7.88 7.64
CA SER A 123 -18.51 6.88 8.53
C SER A 123 -19.87 7.31 9.11
N GLN A 124 -20.18 8.60 9.08
CA GLN A 124 -21.48 9.12 9.52
C GLN A 124 -22.58 8.99 8.47
N ILE A 125 -22.23 8.80 7.19
CA ILE A 125 -23.20 8.65 6.09
C ILE A 125 -23.19 7.25 5.48
N ALA A 126 -22.15 6.47 5.74
CA ALA A 126 -21.89 5.19 5.08
C ALA A 126 -23.03 4.16 5.22
N TYR A 127 -23.88 4.26 6.26
CA TYR A 127 -25.05 3.39 6.48
C TYR A 127 -26.37 4.05 6.09
N ASP A 128 -26.35 5.23 5.44
CA ASP A 128 -27.56 5.90 4.96
C ASP A 128 -28.03 5.30 3.63
N GLU A 129 -29.20 4.71 3.62
CA GLU A 129 -29.81 4.09 2.44
C GLU A 129 -30.16 5.12 1.36
N GLU A 130 -30.52 6.35 1.73
CA GLU A 130 -30.88 7.40 0.77
C GLU A 130 -29.64 7.89 0.01
N TRP A 131 -28.56 8.20 0.74
CA TRP A 131 -27.29 8.58 0.11
C TRP A 131 -26.71 7.42 -0.71
N ARG A 132 -26.66 6.18 -0.18
CA ARG A 132 -26.16 5.03 -0.93
C ARG A 132 -26.92 4.84 -2.24
N ARG A 133 -28.25 4.97 -2.22
CA ARG A 133 -29.07 4.87 -3.43
C ARG A 133 -28.75 5.98 -4.41
N ALA A 134 -28.79 7.25 -3.97
CA ALA A 134 -28.56 8.41 -4.84
C ALA A 134 -27.15 8.44 -5.44
N ALA A 135 -26.11 8.16 -4.64
CA ALA A 135 -24.73 8.07 -5.11
C ALA A 135 -24.52 6.86 -6.05
N GLY A 136 -25.18 5.76 -5.77
CA GLY A 136 -25.19 4.58 -6.66
C GLY A 136 -25.89 4.83 -7.98
N ASP A 137 -27.03 5.54 -7.98
CA ASP A 137 -27.75 5.93 -9.20
C ASP A 137 -26.91 6.89 -10.06
N TYR A 138 -26.18 7.85 -9.42
CA TYR A 138 -25.22 8.69 -10.11
C TYR A 138 -24.08 7.86 -10.72
N LEU A 139 -23.47 6.93 -9.96
CA LEU A 139 -22.41 6.05 -10.44
C LEU A 139 -22.85 5.24 -11.67
N GLU A 140 -24.02 4.59 -11.60
CA GLU A 140 -24.58 3.80 -12.70
C GLU A 140 -24.87 4.68 -13.92
N ALA A 141 -25.44 5.88 -13.73
CA ALA A 141 -25.77 6.80 -14.81
C ALA A 141 -24.50 7.36 -15.49
N ALA A 142 -23.50 7.77 -14.71
CA ALA A 142 -22.23 8.28 -15.25
C ALA A 142 -21.48 7.21 -16.04
N ILE A 143 -21.37 5.99 -15.50
CA ILE A 143 -20.75 4.85 -16.23
C ILE A 143 -21.53 4.56 -17.51
N SER A 144 -22.88 4.51 -17.46
CA SER A 144 -23.71 4.22 -18.65
C SER A 144 -23.51 5.27 -19.75
N HIS A 145 -23.52 6.56 -19.38
CA HIS A 145 -23.27 7.66 -20.32
C HIS A 145 -21.89 7.55 -20.99
N VAL A 146 -20.85 7.31 -20.19
CA VAL A 146 -19.48 7.23 -20.69
C VAL A 146 -19.26 5.98 -21.54
N GLU A 147 -19.84 4.82 -21.15
CA GLU A 147 -19.76 3.58 -21.97
C GLU A 147 -20.51 3.74 -23.29
N GLU A 148 -21.64 4.45 -23.33
CA GLU A 148 -22.38 4.71 -24.57
C GLU A 148 -21.57 5.61 -25.53
N LYS A 149 -20.90 6.65 -25.03
CA LYS A 149 -20.25 7.67 -25.84
C LYS A 149 -18.77 7.39 -26.13
N TYR A 150 -18.05 6.83 -25.13
CA TYR A 150 -16.59 6.68 -25.14
C TYR A 150 -16.11 5.25 -24.78
N GLY A 151 -17.01 4.26 -24.73
CA GLY A 151 -16.71 2.92 -24.23
C GLY A 151 -15.61 2.18 -24.98
N ASP A 152 -15.29 2.57 -26.20
CA ASP A 152 -14.15 2.05 -26.99
C ASP A 152 -12.80 2.67 -26.58
N ARG A 153 -12.80 3.65 -25.66
CA ARG A 153 -11.62 4.34 -25.14
C ARG A 153 -11.42 4.14 -23.64
N MET A 154 -12.42 3.58 -22.95
CA MET A 154 -12.39 3.41 -21.51
C MET A 154 -11.86 2.04 -21.13
N TYR A 155 -10.70 1.94 -20.46
CA TYR A 155 -10.22 0.67 -19.93
C TYR A 155 -10.69 0.40 -18.50
N GLY A 156 -11.11 1.43 -17.75
CA GLY A 156 -11.54 1.25 -16.36
C GLY A 156 -12.19 2.46 -15.72
N TYR A 157 -12.61 2.25 -14.48
CA TYR A 157 -13.24 3.24 -13.61
C TYR A 157 -12.65 3.14 -12.21
N PHE A 158 -12.63 4.27 -11.48
CA PHE A 158 -12.28 4.31 -10.06
C PHE A 158 -13.43 4.92 -9.26
N MET A 159 -13.77 4.26 -8.17
CA MET A 159 -14.74 4.76 -7.19
C MET A 159 -13.97 5.45 -6.08
N LEU A 160 -14.24 6.73 -5.86
CA LEU A 160 -13.59 7.59 -4.89
C LEU A 160 -14.61 8.13 -3.90
N CYS A 161 -14.24 8.20 -2.62
CA CYS A 161 -15.08 8.77 -1.56
C CYS A 161 -14.22 9.05 -0.32
N GLY A 162 -14.75 9.85 0.61
CA GLY A 162 -14.10 10.12 1.89
C GLY A 162 -12.92 11.09 1.79
N ASN A 163 -12.22 11.27 2.89
CA ASN A 163 -11.13 12.23 2.96
C ASN A 163 -10.06 11.93 1.90
N THR A 164 -9.57 12.97 1.24
CA THR A 164 -8.60 12.91 0.13
C THR A 164 -9.01 11.99 -1.03
N THR A 165 -10.29 11.61 -1.13
CA THR A 165 -10.85 10.69 -2.14
C THR A 165 -10.45 9.21 -1.98
N GLU A 166 -9.90 8.85 -0.83
CA GLU A 166 -9.21 7.60 -0.58
C GLU A 166 -9.95 6.67 0.41
N TRP A 167 -11.27 6.86 0.58
CA TRP A 167 -12.13 6.13 1.51
C TRP A 167 -11.72 6.26 2.99
N LEU A 168 -10.98 7.32 3.32
CA LEU A 168 -10.52 7.59 4.67
C LEU A 168 -11.61 8.28 5.50
N SER A 169 -11.85 7.78 6.72
CA SER A 169 -12.77 8.36 7.71
C SER A 169 -12.01 8.97 8.91
N ASP A 170 -10.91 9.66 8.63
CA ASP A 170 -9.93 10.14 9.61
C ASP A 170 -10.53 10.99 10.74
N PHE A 171 -11.61 11.73 10.48
CA PHE A 171 -12.10 12.77 11.38
C PHE A 171 -13.35 12.40 12.16
N ASP A 172 -14.00 11.28 11.87
CA ASP A 172 -15.31 10.95 12.42
C ASP A 172 -15.40 9.60 13.17
N PHE A 173 -14.25 8.96 13.40
CA PHE A 173 -14.20 7.67 14.10
C PHE A 173 -14.92 7.73 15.46
N GLN A 174 -14.64 8.76 16.27
CA GLN A 174 -15.19 8.94 17.61
C GLN A 174 -16.49 9.74 17.64
N GLU A 175 -16.88 10.34 16.52
CA GLU A 175 -18.05 11.18 16.45
C GLU A 175 -19.33 10.36 16.34
N SER A 176 -20.33 10.74 17.12
CA SER A 176 -21.68 10.17 17.05
C SER A 176 -22.52 10.92 16.03
N HIS A 177 -23.32 10.17 15.27
CA HIS A 177 -24.36 10.68 14.38
C HIS A 177 -25.51 9.66 14.33
N PRO A 178 -26.79 10.05 14.20
CA PRO A 178 -27.92 9.12 14.22
C PRO A 178 -27.81 7.93 13.25
N ILE A 179 -27.27 8.16 12.03
CA ILE A 179 -27.05 7.12 11.02
C ILE A 179 -25.99 6.12 11.50
N LYS A 180 -24.86 6.61 12.01
CA LYS A 180 -23.76 5.76 12.53
C LYS A 180 -24.18 5.01 13.79
N GLU A 181 -24.95 5.65 14.67
CA GLU A 181 -25.53 4.98 15.83
C GLU A 181 -26.54 3.89 15.45
N LYS A 182 -27.33 4.13 14.38
CA LYS A 182 -28.22 3.09 13.84
C LYS A 182 -27.40 1.90 13.36
N TYR A 183 -26.32 2.13 12.59
CA TYR A 183 -25.42 1.07 12.18
C TYR A 183 -24.88 0.28 13.37
N TRP A 184 -24.41 0.96 14.42
CA TRP A 184 -23.85 0.31 15.60
C TRP A 184 -24.88 -0.54 16.35
N ARG A 185 -26.12 -0.05 16.50
CA ARG A 185 -27.22 -0.82 17.10
C ARG A 185 -27.58 -2.06 16.26
N ASP A 186 -27.67 -1.91 14.96
CA ASP A 186 -27.97 -3.02 14.04
C ASP A 186 -26.83 -4.05 14.06
N TYR A 187 -25.57 -3.59 14.10
CA TYR A 187 -24.37 -4.44 14.13
C TYR A 187 -24.29 -5.27 15.43
N THR A 188 -24.56 -4.67 16.56
CA THR A 188 -24.53 -5.34 17.87
C THR A 188 -25.78 -6.15 18.17
N GLY A 189 -26.90 -5.89 17.47
CA GLY A 189 -28.22 -6.43 17.79
C GLY A 189 -28.84 -5.85 19.05
N ASP A 190 -28.24 -4.81 19.65
CA ASP A 190 -28.76 -4.10 20.86
C ASP A 190 -29.30 -2.73 20.48
N ALA A 191 -30.62 -2.58 20.53
CA ALA A 191 -31.31 -1.32 20.23
C ALA A 191 -30.90 -0.14 21.16
N LYS A 192 -30.23 -0.42 22.27
CA LYS A 192 -29.75 0.59 23.24
C LYS A 192 -28.25 0.84 23.15
N ALA A 193 -27.52 0.11 22.32
CA ALA A 193 -26.09 0.28 22.17
C ALA A 193 -25.75 1.72 21.76
N LYS A 194 -24.73 2.27 22.39
CA LYS A 194 -24.14 3.58 22.07
C LYS A 194 -22.71 3.37 21.62
N ILE A 195 -22.26 4.22 20.69
CA ILE A 195 -20.85 4.26 20.30
C ILE A 195 -20.01 4.47 21.57
N PRO A 196 -18.93 3.68 21.79
CA PRO A 196 -18.07 3.82 22.95
C PRO A 196 -17.56 5.25 23.12
N GLU A 197 -17.58 5.74 24.37
CA GLU A 197 -17.10 7.09 24.68
C GLU A 197 -15.60 7.24 24.39
N LYS A 198 -15.17 8.47 24.15
CA LYS A 198 -13.79 8.79 23.77
C LYS A 198 -12.77 8.24 24.78
N GLU A 199 -13.04 8.36 26.05
CA GLU A 199 -12.18 7.91 27.14
C GLU A 199 -11.94 6.39 27.13
N ARG A 200 -12.90 5.62 26.65
CA ARG A 200 -12.76 4.16 26.45
C ARG A 200 -11.96 3.83 25.19
N LEU A 201 -12.14 4.62 24.14
CA LEU A 201 -11.42 4.48 22.87
C LEU A 201 -9.97 4.95 22.95
N GLU A 202 -9.64 5.84 23.88
CA GLU A 202 -8.31 6.38 24.16
C GLU A 202 -7.77 5.81 25.47
N ALA A 203 -7.48 4.50 25.48
CA ALA A 203 -6.88 3.84 26.64
C ALA A 203 -5.44 4.32 26.89
N ASP A 204 -4.87 3.93 28.05
CA ASP A 204 -3.49 4.26 28.40
C ASP A 204 -2.51 3.78 27.32
N ALA A 205 -1.73 4.70 26.77
CA ALA A 205 -0.74 4.42 25.74
C ALA A 205 0.38 3.45 26.19
N ALA A 206 0.53 3.25 27.51
CA ALA A 206 1.46 2.26 28.05
C ALA A 206 1.02 0.80 27.80
N GLU A 207 -0.23 0.57 27.39
CA GLU A 207 -0.79 -0.77 27.12
C GLU A 207 -0.98 -1.01 25.64
N SER A 208 -0.44 -2.10 25.12
CA SER A 208 -0.54 -2.46 23.70
C SER A 208 -1.92 -2.98 23.28
N PHE A 209 -2.66 -3.58 24.19
CA PHE A 209 -3.92 -4.25 23.88
C PHE A 209 -5.09 -3.72 24.71
N TYR A 210 -6.26 -3.65 24.08
CA TYR A 210 -7.49 -3.36 24.81
C TYR A 210 -7.96 -4.57 25.61
N HIS A 211 -8.45 -4.30 26.83
CA HIS A 211 -9.20 -5.26 27.65
C HIS A 211 -10.73 -5.13 27.49
N ASP A 212 -11.18 -4.09 26.78
CA ASP A 212 -12.59 -3.76 26.56
C ASP A 212 -13.08 -4.39 25.25
N ASP A 213 -13.87 -5.44 25.33
CA ASP A 213 -14.37 -6.18 24.16
C ASP A 213 -15.34 -5.37 23.30
N GLU A 214 -16.08 -4.41 23.88
CA GLU A 214 -16.96 -3.54 23.11
C GLU A 214 -16.15 -2.55 22.25
N VAL A 215 -15.02 -2.05 22.77
CA VAL A 215 -14.08 -1.21 22.01
C VAL A 215 -13.48 -2.00 20.83
N LYS A 216 -13.01 -3.23 21.06
CA LYS A 216 -12.52 -4.12 20.00
C LYS A 216 -13.57 -4.36 18.91
N LEU A 217 -14.80 -4.62 19.34
CA LEU A 217 -15.93 -4.83 18.42
C LEU A 217 -16.26 -3.57 17.64
N TYR A 218 -16.19 -2.40 18.26
CA TYR A 218 -16.43 -1.13 17.59
C TYR A 218 -15.35 -0.81 16.54
N GLN A 219 -14.08 -1.06 16.83
CA GLN A 219 -12.99 -0.90 15.86
C GLN A 219 -13.22 -1.79 14.63
N LYS A 220 -13.61 -3.04 14.84
CA LYS A 220 -13.98 -3.96 13.76
C LYS A 220 -15.17 -3.44 12.97
N ALA A 221 -16.27 -3.08 13.64
CA ALA A 221 -17.47 -2.58 13.00
C ALA A 221 -17.21 -1.32 12.15
N HIS A 222 -16.36 -0.41 12.65
CA HIS A 222 -15.99 0.80 11.91
C HIS A 222 -15.26 0.47 10.58
N ALA A 223 -14.30 -0.45 10.62
CA ALA A 223 -13.60 -0.88 9.41
C ALA A 223 -14.55 -1.61 8.44
N GLU A 224 -15.40 -2.48 8.95
CA GLU A 224 -16.40 -3.20 8.14
C GLU A 224 -17.46 -2.28 7.54
N LEU A 225 -17.83 -1.18 8.19
CA LEU A 225 -18.74 -0.17 7.64
C LEU A 225 -18.18 0.45 6.35
N ILE A 226 -16.89 0.76 6.32
CA ILE A 226 -16.24 1.35 5.15
C ILE A 226 -16.11 0.31 4.03
N SER A 227 -15.63 -0.90 4.34
CA SER A 227 -15.50 -1.97 3.33
C SER A 227 -16.86 -2.41 2.78
N ASP A 228 -17.92 -2.50 3.58
CA ASP A 228 -19.29 -2.76 3.12
C ASP A 228 -19.78 -1.70 2.13
N THR A 229 -19.45 -0.43 2.40
CA THR A 229 -19.85 0.67 1.53
C THR A 229 -19.11 0.61 0.19
N ILE A 230 -17.81 0.31 0.21
CA ILE A 230 -17.01 0.07 -1.01
C ILE A 230 -17.63 -1.07 -1.83
N LEU A 231 -17.89 -2.22 -1.20
CA LEU A 231 -18.44 -3.39 -1.89
C LEU A 231 -19.86 -3.16 -2.44
N TYR A 232 -20.68 -2.37 -1.74
CA TYR A 232 -21.98 -1.94 -2.24
C TYR A 232 -21.86 -1.18 -3.56
N PHE A 233 -20.97 -0.19 -3.64
CA PHE A 233 -20.78 0.58 -4.86
C PHE A 233 -20.08 -0.23 -5.95
N ALA A 234 -19.15 -1.13 -5.60
CA ALA A 234 -18.52 -2.02 -6.56
C ALA A 234 -19.56 -2.91 -7.26
N ALA A 235 -20.45 -3.52 -6.50
CA ALA A 235 -21.55 -4.32 -7.05
C ALA A 235 -22.48 -3.48 -7.95
N ARG A 236 -22.73 -2.21 -7.61
CA ARG A 236 -23.51 -1.28 -8.43
C ARG A 236 -22.83 -0.99 -9.76
N ALA A 237 -21.51 -0.67 -9.74
CA ALA A 237 -20.74 -0.44 -10.94
C ALA A 237 -20.72 -1.66 -11.87
N GLN A 238 -20.55 -2.87 -11.31
CA GLN A 238 -20.48 -4.09 -12.09
C GLN A 238 -21.81 -4.50 -12.74
N LYS A 239 -22.97 -4.02 -12.27
CA LYS A 239 -24.24 -4.19 -13.01
C LYS A 239 -24.18 -3.59 -14.41
N ILE A 240 -23.47 -2.46 -14.57
CA ILE A 240 -23.31 -1.79 -15.86
C ILE A 240 -22.10 -2.36 -16.60
N LEU A 241 -20.95 -2.47 -15.94
CA LEU A 241 -19.67 -2.87 -16.55
C LEU A 241 -19.65 -4.36 -16.94
N ARG A 242 -20.34 -5.23 -16.19
CA ARG A 242 -20.38 -6.68 -16.42
C ARG A 242 -18.98 -7.30 -16.52
N HIS A 243 -18.05 -6.80 -15.73
CA HIS A 243 -16.63 -7.18 -15.71
C HIS A 243 -15.89 -7.03 -17.07
N LYS A 244 -16.40 -6.14 -17.94
CA LYS A 244 -15.74 -5.84 -19.22
C LYS A 244 -14.76 -4.68 -19.16
N LYS A 245 -14.75 -3.97 -18.04
CA LYS A 245 -13.84 -2.87 -17.72
C LYS A 245 -13.29 -3.08 -16.33
N LEU A 246 -12.09 -2.56 -16.07
CA LEU A 246 -11.47 -2.66 -14.76
C LEU A 246 -12.09 -1.67 -13.79
N LEU A 247 -12.34 -2.12 -12.54
CA LEU A 247 -12.84 -1.26 -11.47
C LEU A 247 -11.78 -1.13 -10.37
N GLY A 248 -11.47 0.10 -9.96
CA GLY A 248 -10.45 0.40 -8.99
C GLY A 248 -10.88 1.36 -7.88
N LEU A 249 -10.06 1.44 -6.85
CA LEU A 249 -10.19 2.38 -5.73
C LEU A 249 -8.87 2.54 -4.98
N TYR A 250 -8.83 3.51 -4.06
CA TYR A 250 -7.75 3.67 -3.07
C TYR A 250 -8.16 3.00 -1.77
N TYR A 251 -7.36 2.04 -1.27
CA TYR A 251 -7.70 1.35 -0.01
C TYR A 251 -6.54 0.51 0.53
N GLY A 252 -6.60 0.20 1.84
CA GLY A 252 -5.76 -0.83 2.46
C GLY A 252 -4.39 -0.33 2.94
N TYR A 253 -4.25 0.92 3.38
CA TYR A 253 -2.99 1.55 3.79
C TYR A 253 -2.45 1.04 5.14
N LEU A 254 -2.49 -0.26 5.37
CA LEU A 254 -2.11 -0.91 6.62
C LEU A 254 -0.68 -0.58 7.05
N LEU A 255 0.23 -0.37 6.11
CA LEU A 255 1.64 -0.12 6.37
C LEU A 255 2.01 1.37 6.50
N GLU A 256 1.08 2.29 6.25
CA GLU A 256 1.38 3.73 6.20
C GLU A 256 0.72 4.53 7.31
N LEU A 257 -0.51 4.16 7.70
CA LEU A 257 -1.29 4.99 8.61
C LEU A 257 -0.73 4.90 10.02
N SER A 258 -0.15 6.00 10.50
CA SER A 258 0.54 6.08 11.78
C SER A 258 -0.41 6.41 12.94
N GLY A 259 -0.02 6.03 14.16
CA GLY A 259 -0.76 6.27 15.39
C GLY A 259 -2.22 5.82 15.28
N ALA A 260 -3.12 6.54 15.92
CA ALA A 260 -4.56 6.26 15.92
C ALA A 260 -5.22 6.32 14.53
N ARG A 261 -4.55 6.92 13.55
CA ARG A 261 -5.10 7.06 12.20
C ARG A 261 -5.35 5.72 11.52
N LEU A 262 -4.56 4.69 11.81
CA LEU A 262 -4.76 3.36 11.27
C LEU A 262 -6.18 2.82 11.55
N TRP A 263 -6.70 3.04 12.75
CA TRP A 263 -8.07 2.62 13.13
C TRP A 263 -9.12 3.62 12.65
N ASN A 264 -8.82 4.91 12.79
CA ASN A 264 -9.76 5.97 12.44
C ASN A 264 -10.11 5.97 10.95
N ALA A 265 -9.16 5.63 10.10
CA ALA A 265 -9.31 5.68 8.64
C ALA A 265 -10.28 4.64 8.06
N GLY A 266 -10.54 3.53 8.78
CA GLY A 266 -11.44 2.47 8.30
C GLY A 266 -10.81 1.50 7.30
N HIS A 267 -9.47 1.43 7.19
CA HIS A 267 -8.75 0.60 6.22
C HIS A 267 -8.32 -0.78 6.74
N LEU A 268 -8.75 -1.19 7.92
CA LEU A 268 -8.31 -2.45 8.54
C LEU A 268 -8.96 -3.71 7.94
N ASP A 269 -10.11 -3.61 7.25
CA ASP A 269 -10.79 -4.75 6.62
C ASP A 269 -10.36 -4.92 5.14
N CYS A 270 -9.06 -4.79 4.88
CA CYS A 270 -8.52 -4.76 3.53
C CYS A 270 -8.67 -6.09 2.78
N GLU A 271 -8.60 -7.24 3.47
CA GLU A 271 -8.70 -8.55 2.84
C GLU A 271 -10.05 -8.77 2.16
N ARG A 272 -11.15 -8.27 2.75
CA ARG A 272 -12.48 -8.36 2.15
C ARG A 272 -12.58 -7.60 0.84
N VAL A 273 -11.95 -6.43 0.76
CA VAL A 273 -11.88 -5.62 -0.46
C VAL A 273 -10.94 -6.27 -1.49
N PHE A 274 -9.76 -6.76 -1.05
CA PHE A 274 -8.79 -7.40 -1.93
C PHE A 274 -9.29 -8.70 -2.54
N SER A 275 -10.08 -9.48 -1.82
CA SER A 275 -10.66 -10.73 -2.31
C SER A 275 -11.95 -10.55 -3.12
N SER A 276 -12.52 -9.33 -3.20
CA SER A 276 -13.77 -9.09 -3.92
C SER A 276 -13.60 -9.32 -5.43
N PRO A 277 -14.49 -10.11 -6.07
CA PRO A 277 -14.45 -10.31 -7.53
C PRO A 277 -14.86 -9.06 -8.32
N ASP A 278 -15.48 -8.09 -7.68
CA ASP A 278 -15.99 -6.86 -8.31
C ASP A 278 -14.95 -5.75 -8.44
N ILE A 279 -13.77 -5.94 -7.83
CA ILE A 279 -12.67 -4.97 -7.79
C ILE A 279 -11.46 -5.56 -8.51
N ASP A 280 -10.80 -4.78 -9.36
CA ASP A 280 -9.67 -5.20 -10.18
C ASP A 280 -8.37 -4.48 -9.82
N MET A 281 -8.47 -3.23 -9.35
CA MET A 281 -7.32 -2.35 -9.12
C MET A 281 -7.38 -1.74 -7.73
N ILE A 282 -6.27 -1.77 -7.01
CA ILE A 282 -6.09 -1.08 -5.72
C ILE A 282 -4.96 -0.07 -5.88
N SER A 283 -5.16 1.14 -5.38
CA SER A 283 -4.15 2.19 -5.43
C SER A 283 -3.78 2.72 -4.06
N SER A 284 -2.56 3.21 -3.94
CA SER A 284 -2.13 4.09 -2.86
C SER A 284 -1.03 5.05 -3.33
N PRO A 285 -0.86 6.20 -2.67
CA PRO A 285 0.33 7.02 -2.87
C PRO A 285 1.63 6.29 -2.56
N ALA A 286 2.75 6.84 -3.01
CA ALA A 286 4.07 6.52 -2.50
C ALA A 286 4.12 6.78 -0.99
N SER A 287 4.83 5.92 -0.22
CA SER A 287 4.98 6.15 1.21
C SER A 287 5.62 7.51 1.50
N TYR A 288 4.97 8.34 2.30
CA TYR A 288 5.43 9.71 2.59
C TYR A 288 6.72 9.74 3.40
N GLU A 289 6.93 8.75 4.28
CA GLU A 289 8.10 8.62 5.14
C GLU A 289 9.39 8.34 4.33
N TYR A 290 9.26 7.65 3.19
CA TYR A 290 10.42 7.11 2.47
C TYR A 290 10.68 7.78 1.11
N ARG A 291 10.33 9.07 0.96
CA ARG A 291 10.45 9.81 -0.32
C ARG A 291 11.80 10.46 -0.56
N ALA A 292 12.59 10.75 0.49
CA ALA A 292 13.86 11.46 0.36
C ALA A 292 14.93 10.69 -0.46
N THR A 293 15.94 11.40 -0.93
CA THR A 293 17.03 10.84 -1.75
C THR A 293 17.94 9.87 -1.01
N ASP A 294 17.95 9.89 0.32
CA ASP A 294 18.67 8.96 1.18
C ASP A 294 17.79 7.80 1.69
N SER A 295 16.55 7.77 1.24
CA SER A 295 15.54 6.78 1.66
C SER A 295 15.31 5.68 0.62
N THR A 296 14.43 4.74 0.95
CA THR A 296 14.30 3.46 0.25
C THR A 296 13.07 3.35 -0.66
N SER A 297 12.11 4.29 -0.59
CA SER A 297 10.74 4.07 -1.04
C SER A 297 10.06 2.85 -0.35
N ALA A 298 8.75 2.76 -0.35
CA ALA A 298 8.01 1.60 0.18
C ALA A 298 6.55 1.62 -0.30
N PHE A 299 5.90 0.46 -0.27
CA PHE A 299 4.46 0.34 -0.46
C PHE A 299 3.67 0.63 0.82
N MET A 300 2.43 1.10 0.66
CA MET A 300 1.50 1.30 1.77
C MET A 300 0.65 0.05 2.08
N VAL A 301 0.67 -0.95 1.20
CA VAL A 301 -0.19 -2.14 1.25
C VAL A 301 0.64 -3.43 1.19
N ALA A 302 0.03 -4.55 1.60
CA ALA A 302 0.58 -5.89 1.43
C ALA A 302 0.44 -6.32 -0.05
N GLN A 303 1.32 -5.84 -0.91
CA GLN A 303 1.18 -5.87 -2.36
C GLN A 303 1.08 -7.29 -2.94
N LYS A 304 1.79 -8.28 -2.38
CA LYS A 304 1.73 -9.65 -2.92
C LYS A 304 0.40 -10.37 -2.65
N SER A 305 -0.38 -9.94 -1.67
CA SER A 305 -1.75 -10.40 -1.53
C SER A 305 -2.63 -9.96 -2.71
N LEU A 306 -2.40 -8.78 -3.26
CA LEU A 306 -3.11 -8.34 -4.47
C LEU A 306 -2.78 -9.24 -5.68
N ASP A 307 -1.53 -9.67 -5.83
CA ASP A 307 -1.13 -10.64 -6.88
C ASP A 307 -1.87 -11.99 -6.72
N ILE A 308 -2.05 -12.49 -5.48
CA ILE A 308 -2.79 -13.72 -5.20
C ILE A 308 -4.25 -13.61 -5.67
N HIS A 309 -4.86 -12.45 -5.43
CA HIS A 309 -6.25 -12.18 -5.79
C HIS A 309 -6.41 -11.64 -7.23
N ASN A 310 -5.35 -11.69 -8.04
CA ASN A 310 -5.32 -11.20 -9.42
C ASN A 310 -5.75 -9.73 -9.55
N LYS A 311 -5.25 -8.86 -8.62
CA LYS A 311 -5.49 -7.42 -8.60
C LYS A 311 -4.24 -6.66 -8.98
N ILE A 312 -4.37 -5.64 -9.83
CA ILE A 312 -3.28 -4.70 -10.09
C ILE A 312 -3.16 -3.72 -8.93
N TYR A 313 -1.96 -3.61 -8.38
CA TYR A 313 -1.63 -2.53 -7.46
C TYR A 313 -1.06 -1.35 -8.21
N TYR A 314 -1.75 -0.21 -8.18
CA TYR A 314 -1.28 1.05 -8.72
C TYR A 314 -0.56 1.86 -7.65
N TYR A 315 0.74 1.99 -7.81
CA TYR A 315 1.59 2.88 -7.03
C TYR A 315 1.51 4.29 -7.59
N GLU A 316 1.05 5.24 -6.81
CA GLU A 316 0.93 6.63 -7.21
C GLU A 316 2.22 7.39 -6.92
N PHE A 317 2.94 7.76 -7.96
CA PHE A 317 4.13 8.61 -7.85
C PHE A 317 3.70 10.07 -7.88
N ASP A 318 3.45 10.64 -6.70
CA ASP A 318 3.07 12.05 -6.47
C ASP A 318 4.22 12.87 -5.87
N GLN A 319 5.47 12.48 -6.18
CA GLN A 319 6.67 13.13 -5.69
C GLN A 319 6.77 14.57 -6.20
N ARG A 320 6.90 15.51 -5.27
CA ARG A 320 7.11 16.92 -5.64
C ARG A 320 8.48 17.14 -6.24
N THR A 321 8.52 17.98 -7.27
CA THR A 321 9.74 18.45 -7.92
C THR A 321 9.91 19.94 -7.71
N TYR A 322 11.05 20.48 -8.07
CA TYR A 322 11.32 21.91 -8.04
C TYR A 322 10.39 22.75 -8.96
N LEU A 323 9.64 22.08 -9.85
CA LEU A 323 8.60 22.69 -10.70
C LEU A 323 7.23 22.72 -10.03
N SER A 324 7.08 22.06 -8.88
CA SER A 324 5.79 21.99 -8.17
C SER A 324 5.42 23.34 -7.61
N GLN A 325 4.17 23.75 -7.85
CA GLN A 325 3.65 25.04 -7.36
C GLN A 325 3.59 25.03 -5.83
N THR A 326 3.96 26.15 -5.23
CA THR A 326 3.82 26.46 -3.80
C THR A 326 2.57 27.27 -3.52
N GLU A 327 1.90 27.75 -4.57
CA GLU A 327 0.66 28.53 -4.51
C GLU A 327 -0.21 28.17 -5.71
N PHE A 328 -1.50 28.05 -5.50
CA PHE A 328 -2.50 27.84 -6.54
C PHE A 328 -3.72 28.74 -6.28
N GLU A 329 -4.05 29.61 -7.23
CA GLU A 329 -5.19 30.54 -7.13
C GLU A 329 -5.22 31.37 -5.83
N GLY A 330 -4.05 31.79 -5.32
CA GLY A 330 -3.91 32.54 -4.07
C GLY A 330 -3.93 31.67 -2.79
N ILE A 331 -4.03 30.35 -2.92
CA ILE A 331 -3.99 29.40 -1.81
C ILE A 331 -2.59 28.80 -1.73
N THR A 332 -1.96 28.91 -0.56
CA THR A 332 -0.66 28.29 -0.32
C THR A 332 -0.82 26.78 -0.27
N ILE A 333 -0.07 26.05 -1.11
CA ILE A 333 0.02 24.60 -1.08
C ILE A 333 1.09 24.21 -0.04
N PRO A 334 0.70 23.61 1.09
CA PRO A 334 1.68 23.22 2.10
C PRO A 334 2.65 22.18 1.54
N PRO A 335 3.94 22.20 1.93
CA PRO A 335 4.87 21.15 1.55
C PRO A 335 4.38 19.82 2.14
N ALA A 336 4.27 18.80 1.30
CA ALA A 336 3.98 17.43 1.72
C ALA A 336 5.16 16.54 1.31
N GLY A 337 5.89 16.03 2.30
CA GLY A 337 7.06 15.20 2.08
C GLY A 337 8.26 15.91 1.43
N TYR A 338 9.13 15.13 0.84
CA TYR A 338 10.35 15.61 0.18
C TYR A 338 10.04 16.26 -1.17
N CYS A 339 10.72 17.38 -1.47
CA CYS A 339 10.64 18.06 -2.76
C CYS A 339 12.00 17.97 -3.47
N CYS A 340 12.05 17.43 -4.68
CA CYS A 340 13.27 17.34 -5.48
C CYS A 340 13.79 18.72 -5.85
N LYS A 341 15.10 18.93 -5.73
CA LYS A 341 15.74 20.23 -5.93
C LYS A 341 16.06 20.55 -7.38
N ASP A 342 16.23 19.53 -8.20
CA ASP A 342 16.60 19.65 -9.60
C ASP A 342 16.14 18.41 -10.41
N ASP A 343 16.35 18.45 -11.73
CA ASP A 343 16.05 17.33 -12.64
C ASP A 343 16.74 16.03 -12.26
N ARG A 344 17.98 16.11 -11.76
CA ARG A 344 18.76 14.92 -11.42
C ARG A 344 18.13 14.19 -10.25
N GLU A 345 17.78 14.89 -9.17
CA GLU A 345 17.09 14.28 -8.03
C GLU A 345 15.71 13.73 -8.44
N ALA A 346 14.95 14.50 -9.25
CA ALA A 346 13.63 14.06 -9.72
C ALA A 346 13.73 12.76 -10.54
N VAL A 347 14.64 12.72 -11.52
CA VAL A 347 14.84 11.53 -12.37
C VAL A 347 15.34 10.34 -11.55
N ASP A 348 16.22 10.57 -10.57
CA ASP A 348 16.77 9.51 -9.73
C ASP A 348 15.67 8.86 -8.85
N LEU A 349 14.79 9.68 -8.25
CA LEU A 349 13.65 9.17 -7.48
C LEU A 349 12.59 8.50 -8.38
N MET A 350 12.31 9.03 -9.58
CA MET A 350 11.45 8.37 -10.57
C MET A 350 11.98 6.97 -10.93
N ARG A 351 13.30 6.84 -11.13
CA ARG A 351 13.96 5.55 -11.41
C ARG A 351 13.93 4.62 -10.22
N ARG A 352 14.15 5.10 -8.99
CA ARG A 352 14.09 4.31 -7.77
C ARG A 352 12.71 3.69 -7.59
N ASP A 353 11.66 4.49 -7.68
CA ASP A 353 10.29 4.04 -7.47
C ASP A 353 9.80 3.16 -8.63
N PHE A 354 10.27 3.43 -9.85
CA PHE A 354 10.07 2.51 -10.99
C PHE A 354 10.74 1.15 -10.75
N MET A 355 11.96 1.09 -10.19
CA MET A 355 12.61 -0.19 -9.85
C MET A 355 11.82 -0.97 -8.79
N LEU A 356 11.28 -0.27 -7.76
CA LEU A 356 10.41 -0.89 -6.76
C LEU A 356 9.17 -1.52 -7.43
N CYS A 357 8.48 -0.77 -8.29
CA CYS A 357 7.30 -1.25 -9.00
C CYS A 357 7.63 -2.40 -9.95
N ALA A 358 8.66 -2.27 -10.78
CA ALA A 358 9.05 -3.29 -11.77
C ALA A 358 9.49 -4.61 -11.10
N ALA A 359 10.23 -4.54 -10.00
CA ALA A 359 10.65 -5.74 -9.26
C ALA A 359 9.48 -6.50 -8.64
N ASN A 360 8.42 -5.80 -8.25
CA ASN A 360 7.27 -6.38 -7.57
C ASN A 360 6.05 -6.62 -8.49
N GLY A 361 6.12 -6.22 -9.76
CA GLY A 361 5.00 -6.34 -10.69
C GLY A 361 3.86 -5.35 -10.41
N ALA A 362 4.17 -4.24 -9.72
CA ALA A 362 3.22 -3.17 -9.47
C ALA A 362 3.08 -2.23 -10.68
N ALA A 363 1.89 -1.72 -10.89
CA ALA A 363 1.61 -0.61 -11.79
C ALA A 363 2.15 0.70 -11.20
N LEU A 364 2.34 1.71 -12.04
CA LEU A 364 2.74 3.03 -11.61
C LEU A 364 2.01 4.09 -12.43
N TRP A 365 1.53 5.13 -11.78
CA TRP A 365 1.18 6.35 -12.48
C TRP A 365 1.95 7.55 -11.96
N TRP A 366 2.39 8.39 -12.89
CA TRP A 366 2.92 9.70 -12.56
C TRP A 366 1.75 10.64 -12.28
N PHE A 367 1.64 11.03 -11.01
CA PHE A 367 0.58 11.94 -10.59
C PHE A 367 1.09 13.38 -10.54
N ASP A 368 0.87 14.07 -11.63
CA ASP A 368 1.10 15.51 -11.75
C ASP A 368 -0.10 16.27 -11.13
N MET A 369 -0.09 16.42 -9.80
CA MET A 369 -1.26 16.85 -9.03
C MET A 369 -1.86 18.17 -9.56
N TRP A 370 -1.03 19.19 -9.74
CA TRP A 370 -1.48 20.54 -10.09
C TRP A 370 -0.97 21.02 -11.45
N ASN A 371 -0.48 20.15 -12.30
CA ASN A 371 0.08 20.42 -13.63
C ASN A 371 1.53 20.92 -13.60
N GLY A 372 2.36 20.35 -14.47
CA GLY A 372 3.72 20.80 -14.74
C GLY A 372 4.80 20.25 -13.82
N TRP A 373 4.47 19.39 -12.84
CA TRP A 373 5.46 18.84 -11.90
C TRP A 373 6.57 18.03 -12.58
N TYR A 374 6.26 17.40 -13.71
CA TYR A 374 7.19 16.53 -14.47
C TYR A 374 7.43 17.03 -15.90
N SER A 375 7.23 18.34 -16.18
CA SER A 375 7.27 18.90 -17.52
C SER A 375 8.68 19.15 -18.08
N SER A 376 9.76 18.90 -17.33
CA SER A 376 11.10 19.06 -17.88
C SER A 376 11.42 18.00 -18.95
N GLU A 377 12.20 18.38 -19.95
CA GLU A 377 12.67 17.47 -21.01
C GLU A 377 13.37 16.23 -20.45
N LYS A 378 14.14 16.36 -19.35
CA LYS A 378 14.87 15.26 -18.72
C LYS A 378 13.93 14.29 -18.03
N MET A 379 12.92 14.80 -17.32
CA MET A 379 11.91 13.95 -16.67
C MET A 379 11.06 13.21 -17.72
N LEU A 380 10.59 13.89 -18.77
CA LEU A 380 9.83 13.25 -19.84
C LEU A 380 10.68 12.22 -20.63
N SER A 381 11.96 12.49 -20.83
CA SER A 381 12.91 11.51 -21.40
C SER A 381 13.09 10.30 -20.47
N ALA A 382 13.11 10.50 -19.16
CA ALA A 382 13.17 9.40 -18.19
C ALA A 382 11.88 8.56 -18.21
N VAL A 383 10.70 9.18 -18.31
CA VAL A 383 9.42 8.47 -18.52
C VAL A 383 9.48 7.57 -19.75
N LYS A 384 9.94 8.12 -20.89
CA LYS A 384 10.12 7.33 -22.13
C LYS A 384 11.08 6.15 -21.91
N GLY A 385 12.23 6.41 -21.29
CA GLY A 385 13.22 5.36 -20.99
C GLY A 385 12.64 4.25 -20.10
N MET A 386 11.87 4.58 -19.07
CA MET A 386 11.21 3.62 -18.18
C MET A 386 10.15 2.79 -18.93
N LEU A 387 9.38 3.38 -19.84
CA LEU A 387 8.45 2.64 -20.70
C LEU A 387 9.18 1.65 -21.63
N ASP A 388 10.29 2.06 -22.24
CA ASP A 388 11.10 1.19 -23.10
C ASP A 388 11.75 0.05 -22.29
N ILE A 389 12.21 0.33 -21.07
CA ILE A 389 12.73 -0.67 -20.13
C ILE A 389 11.63 -1.64 -19.71
N SER A 390 10.44 -1.15 -19.36
CA SER A 390 9.31 -1.99 -18.95
C SER A 390 8.94 -3.01 -20.04
N ARG A 391 8.90 -2.60 -21.30
CA ARG A 391 8.68 -3.51 -22.46
C ARG A 391 9.75 -4.58 -22.55
N LYS A 392 11.04 -4.23 -22.41
CA LYS A 392 12.16 -5.19 -22.40
C LYS A 392 12.07 -6.19 -21.25
N LEU A 393 11.67 -5.73 -20.07
CA LEU A 393 11.49 -6.59 -18.90
C LEU A 393 10.29 -7.53 -19.06
N SER A 394 9.21 -7.09 -19.73
CA SER A 394 8.02 -7.91 -19.94
C SER A 394 8.25 -9.13 -20.85
N GLU A 395 9.32 -9.11 -21.66
CA GLU A 395 9.74 -10.24 -22.47
C GLU A 395 10.51 -11.32 -21.67
N ARG A 396 10.82 -11.06 -20.39
CA ARG A 396 11.63 -11.91 -19.52
C ARG A 396 10.79 -12.46 -18.35
N PRO A 397 11.19 -13.61 -17.77
CA PRO A 397 10.58 -14.08 -16.51
C PRO A 397 10.69 -13.00 -15.43
N SER A 398 9.57 -12.62 -14.83
CA SER A 398 9.50 -11.51 -13.88
C SER A 398 8.83 -11.90 -12.56
N SER A 399 8.76 -13.21 -12.26
CA SER A 399 8.25 -13.67 -10.96
C SER A 399 9.17 -13.21 -9.82
N SER A 400 8.61 -13.02 -8.64
CA SER A 400 9.39 -12.65 -7.48
C SER A 400 10.47 -13.67 -7.17
N SER A 401 11.71 -13.22 -7.02
CA SER A 401 12.86 -14.02 -6.58
C SER A 401 13.09 -13.97 -5.06
N ALA A 402 12.16 -13.41 -4.30
CA ALA A 402 12.25 -13.28 -2.85
C ALA A 402 12.32 -14.66 -2.16
N GLU A 403 13.20 -14.76 -1.19
CA GLU A 403 13.34 -15.91 -0.27
C GLU A 403 12.82 -15.56 1.13
N VAL A 404 12.26 -14.37 1.31
CA VAL A 404 11.67 -13.84 2.55
C VAL A 404 10.20 -13.52 2.30
N ALA A 405 9.31 -14.06 3.14
CA ALA A 405 7.89 -13.71 3.19
C ALA A 405 7.59 -12.94 4.47
N VAL A 406 6.90 -11.81 4.36
CA VAL A 406 6.48 -10.98 5.50
C VAL A 406 4.96 -10.96 5.56
N PHE A 407 4.39 -11.27 6.73
CA PHE A 407 2.95 -11.32 6.95
C PHE A 407 2.50 -10.22 7.90
N VAL A 408 1.45 -9.50 7.48
CA VAL A 408 0.78 -8.46 8.26
C VAL A 408 -0.73 -8.69 8.25
N SER A 409 -1.42 -8.29 9.31
CA SER A 409 -2.87 -8.47 9.42
C SER A 409 -3.57 -7.20 9.86
N GLY A 410 -4.58 -6.77 9.09
CA GLY A 410 -5.50 -5.71 9.48
C GLY A 410 -6.39 -6.16 10.64
N LYS A 411 -6.86 -7.40 10.60
CA LYS A 411 -7.76 -7.96 11.62
C LYS A 411 -7.12 -8.09 12.98
N ALA A 412 -5.82 -8.42 13.05
CA ALA A 412 -5.08 -8.48 14.30
C ALA A 412 -5.03 -7.13 15.04
N MET A 413 -5.24 -6.03 14.30
CA MET A 413 -5.23 -4.67 14.88
C MET A 413 -6.53 -4.32 15.63
N TYR A 414 -7.63 -5.05 15.45
CA TYR A 414 -8.88 -4.75 16.16
C TYR A 414 -8.75 -4.83 17.69
N GLY A 415 -7.86 -5.67 18.21
CA GLY A 415 -7.58 -5.79 19.63
C GLY A 415 -6.47 -4.87 20.16
N VAL A 416 -5.77 -4.17 19.28
CA VAL A 416 -4.63 -3.31 19.64
C VAL A 416 -5.11 -1.92 20.03
N ASN A 417 -4.54 -1.39 21.09
CA ASN A 417 -4.81 -0.04 21.56
C ASN A 417 -4.24 1.00 20.58
N LYS A 418 -5.12 1.78 19.98
CA LYS A 418 -4.76 2.78 18.96
C LYS A 418 -3.83 3.90 19.45
N CYS A 419 -3.69 4.06 20.77
CA CYS A 419 -2.81 5.07 21.38
C CYS A 419 -1.41 4.52 21.69
N SER A 420 -1.18 3.20 21.55
CA SER A 420 0.05 2.53 21.99
C SER A 420 1.27 2.74 21.07
N GLY A 421 1.07 3.11 19.81
CA GLY A 421 2.16 3.21 18.81
C GLY A 421 2.71 1.85 18.32
N VAL A 422 2.11 0.73 18.73
CA VAL A 422 2.55 -0.61 18.29
C VAL A 422 2.51 -0.79 16.78
N ASN A 423 1.50 -0.20 16.11
CA ASN A 423 1.42 -0.20 14.65
C ASN A 423 2.60 0.54 13.99
N ASP A 424 3.04 1.65 14.56
CA ASP A 424 4.16 2.43 14.01
C ASP A 424 5.44 1.59 14.04
N GLU A 425 5.71 0.91 15.17
CA GLU A 425 6.92 0.12 15.36
C GLU A 425 6.93 -1.19 14.54
N LEU A 426 5.80 -1.87 14.41
CA LEU A 426 5.73 -3.20 13.77
C LEU A 426 5.33 -3.17 12.29
N LEU A 427 4.67 -2.13 11.84
CA LEU A 427 4.16 -2.01 10.47
C LEU A 427 4.81 -0.83 9.73
N GLY A 428 4.63 0.40 10.22
CA GLY A 428 5.10 1.61 9.58
C GLY A 428 6.62 1.70 9.47
N LEU A 429 7.31 1.84 10.58
CA LEU A 429 8.76 2.01 10.67
C LEU A 429 9.54 0.72 10.32
N GLN A 430 8.94 -0.46 10.56
CA GLN A 430 9.57 -1.73 10.23
C GLN A 430 9.91 -1.87 8.74
N ARG A 431 9.21 -1.14 7.87
CA ARG A 431 9.50 -1.16 6.42
C ARG A 431 10.92 -0.74 6.09
N GLU A 432 11.48 0.25 6.79
CA GLU A 432 12.86 0.69 6.54
C GLU A 432 13.86 -0.44 6.78
N GLY A 433 13.73 -1.14 7.91
CA GLY A 433 14.57 -2.28 8.22
C GLY A 433 14.49 -3.38 7.17
N LEU A 434 13.28 -3.67 6.67
CA LEU A 434 13.05 -4.65 5.61
C LEU A 434 13.63 -4.19 4.27
N MET A 435 13.44 -2.94 3.87
CA MET A 435 14.01 -2.40 2.63
C MET A 435 15.54 -2.37 2.66
N ARG A 436 16.16 -2.26 3.86
CA ARG A 436 17.61 -2.32 4.07
C ARG A 436 18.12 -3.74 4.41
N LEU A 437 17.26 -4.75 4.31
CA LEU A 437 17.66 -6.16 4.48
C LEU A 437 18.77 -6.57 3.50
N GLY A 438 18.80 -5.97 2.31
CA GLY A 438 19.74 -6.29 1.24
C GLY A 438 19.35 -7.51 0.42
N ALA A 439 18.12 -7.97 0.55
CA ALA A 439 17.49 -9.02 -0.25
C ALA A 439 16.03 -8.65 -0.54
N PRO A 440 15.44 -9.10 -1.66
CA PRO A 440 14.03 -8.91 -1.93
C PRO A 440 13.17 -9.69 -0.93
N PHE A 441 11.98 -9.17 -0.66
CA PHE A 441 10.98 -9.82 0.17
C PHE A 441 9.58 -9.58 -0.39
N ASP A 442 8.65 -10.47 -0.07
CA ASP A 442 7.25 -10.39 -0.49
C ASP A 442 6.36 -10.08 0.72
N TYR A 443 5.55 -9.01 0.63
CA TYR A 443 4.56 -8.64 1.65
C TYR A 443 3.21 -9.28 1.37
N TYR A 444 2.70 -10.03 2.34
CA TYR A 444 1.41 -10.70 2.31
C TYR A 444 0.49 -10.25 3.45
N SER A 445 -0.81 -10.24 3.20
CA SER A 445 -1.80 -10.33 4.27
C SER A 445 -1.67 -11.70 4.96
N LEU A 446 -1.80 -11.73 6.28
CA LEU A 446 -1.76 -12.97 7.06
C LEU A 446 -2.92 -13.91 6.70
N GLU A 447 -4.01 -13.36 6.20
CA GLU A 447 -5.17 -14.10 5.73
C GLU A 447 -4.86 -14.98 4.49
N ASP A 448 -3.84 -14.63 3.74
CA ASP A 448 -3.38 -15.39 2.56
C ASP A 448 -2.30 -16.44 2.88
N VAL A 449 -1.89 -16.59 4.14
CA VAL A 449 -0.78 -17.51 4.51
C VAL A 449 -1.01 -18.95 4.05
N GLU A 450 -2.27 -19.40 3.96
CA GLU A 450 -2.63 -20.75 3.52
C GLU A 450 -2.36 -20.98 2.03
N THR A 451 -2.32 -19.92 1.22
CA THR A 451 -2.14 -19.98 -0.24
C THR A 451 -0.68 -19.81 -0.68
N VAL A 452 0.19 -19.37 0.23
CA VAL A 452 1.60 -19.09 -0.06
C VAL A 452 2.39 -20.38 -0.24
N ASP A 453 3.17 -20.47 -1.34
CA ASP A 453 4.06 -21.62 -1.55
C ASP A 453 5.24 -21.61 -0.56
N VAL A 454 5.14 -22.44 0.46
CA VAL A 454 6.15 -22.58 1.54
C VAL A 454 7.53 -22.93 0.98
N ARG A 455 7.63 -23.64 -0.16
CA ARG A 455 8.92 -24.09 -0.72
C ARG A 455 9.78 -22.93 -1.20
N LYS A 456 9.16 -21.85 -1.64
CA LYS A 456 9.82 -20.65 -2.17
C LYS A 456 10.66 -19.92 -1.13
N TYR A 457 10.17 -19.84 0.12
CA TYR A 457 10.76 -18.99 1.15
C TYR A 457 11.63 -19.78 2.13
N LYS A 458 12.65 -19.11 2.64
CA LYS A 458 13.57 -19.61 3.69
C LYS A 458 13.30 -18.94 5.03
N LEU A 459 12.91 -17.65 4.99
CA LEU A 459 12.58 -16.84 6.15
C LEU A 459 11.12 -16.36 6.06
N PHE A 460 10.35 -16.59 7.12
CA PHE A 460 8.98 -16.14 7.31
C PHE A 460 8.95 -15.15 8.47
N ILE A 461 8.43 -13.95 8.26
CA ILE A 461 8.34 -12.89 9.27
C ILE A 461 6.87 -12.62 9.55
N PHE A 462 6.43 -12.81 10.79
CA PHE A 462 5.09 -12.50 11.25
C PHE A 462 5.14 -11.20 12.07
N SER A 463 4.72 -10.09 11.47
CA SER A 463 4.89 -8.76 12.07
C SER A 463 3.90 -8.49 13.21
N ASN A 464 2.63 -8.86 13.05
CA ASN A 464 1.58 -8.57 14.02
C ASN A 464 0.53 -9.71 14.14
N ALA A 465 0.98 -10.94 14.23
CA ALA A 465 0.14 -12.13 14.35
C ALA A 465 -0.46 -12.30 15.76
N PHE A 466 -1.11 -11.27 16.32
CA PHE A 466 -1.59 -11.23 17.71
C PHE A 466 -2.74 -12.19 18.02
N SER A 467 -3.46 -12.62 16.98
CA SER A 467 -4.46 -13.68 17.01
C SER A 467 -4.40 -14.47 15.72
N LEU A 468 -4.64 -15.78 15.78
CA LEU A 468 -4.53 -16.68 14.61
C LEU A 468 -5.77 -17.58 14.53
N SER A 469 -6.34 -17.69 13.33
CA SER A 469 -7.38 -18.67 13.02
C SER A 469 -6.82 -20.09 12.97
N GLU A 470 -7.70 -21.10 13.02
CA GLU A 470 -7.30 -22.51 12.87
C GLU A 470 -6.61 -22.79 11.53
N GLY A 471 -7.06 -22.16 10.44
CA GLY A 471 -6.43 -22.25 9.14
C GLY A 471 -5.03 -21.69 9.12
N GLN A 472 -4.83 -20.50 9.71
CA GLN A 472 -3.51 -19.86 9.83
C GLN A 472 -2.57 -20.69 10.71
N LEU A 473 -3.04 -21.23 11.84
CA LEU A 473 -2.26 -22.16 12.67
C LEU A 473 -1.84 -23.41 11.88
N SER A 474 -2.76 -24.00 11.11
CA SER A 474 -2.44 -25.15 10.24
C SER A 474 -1.39 -24.80 9.17
N ALA A 475 -1.45 -23.62 8.56
CA ALA A 475 -0.46 -23.15 7.60
C ALA A 475 0.92 -22.95 8.25
N ILE A 476 0.97 -22.41 9.45
CA ILE A 476 2.20 -22.23 10.22
C ILE A 476 2.83 -23.61 10.56
N GLU A 477 2.04 -24.60 10.95
CA GLU A 477 2.55 -25.95 11.19
C GLU A 477 3.09 -26.62 9.91
N LYS A 478 2.52 -26.32 8.73
CA LYS A 478 3.11 -26.74 7.44
C LYS A 478 4.47 -26.06 7.20
N ILE A 479 4.60 -24.76 7.54
CA ILE A 479 5.88 -24.04 7.46
C ILE A 479 6.93 -24.71 8.37
N LYS A 480 6.58 -24.99 9.64
CA LYS A 480 7.47 -25.64 10.61
C LYS A 480 7.92 -27.03 10.17
N SER A 481 7.03 -27.78 9.52
CA SER A 481 7.30 -29.17 9.09
C SER A 481 7.98 -29.27 7.72
N ALA A 482 8.05 -28.19 6.94
CA ALA A 482 8.64 -28.21 5.59
C ALA A 482 10.18 -28.39 5.55
N GLY A 483 10.85 -28.33 6.69
CA GLY A 483 12.30 -28.49 6.83
C GLY A 483 13.10 -27.24 6.41
N GLY A 484 14.12 -26.90 7.20
CA GLY A 484 15.07 -25.83 6.90
C GLY A 484 14.49 -24.42 6.82
N LYS A 485 13.34 -24.17 7.45
CA LYS A 485 12.69 -22.85 7.50
C LYS A 485 13.08 -22.11 8.77
N THR A 486 13.21 -20.80 8.66
CA THR A 486 13.32 -19.89 9.82
C THR A 486 12.05 -19.05 9.92
N ILE A 487 11.51 -18.92 11.13
CA ILE A 487 10.35 -18.10 11.42
C ILE A 487 10.77 -17.00 12.40
N LEU A 488 10.60 -15.75 12.01
CA LEU A 488 10.75 -14.59 12.90
C LEU A 488 9.37 -14.13 13.38
N TRP A 489 9.18 -14.20 14.68
CA TRP A 489 8.00 -13.72 15.37
C TRP A 489 8.27 -12.37 16.00
N MET A 490 7.43 -11.39 15.65
CA MET A 490 7.56 -10.05 16.22
C MET A 490 6.60 -9.90 17.40
N TYR A 491 7.15 -9.47 18.52
CA TYR A 491 6.47 -9.07 19.75
C TYR A 491 5.59 -10.17 20.38
N ALA A 492 4.26 -10.14 20.18
CA ALA A 492 3.27 -10.88 20.95
C ALA A 492 2.36 -11.80 20.09
N PRO A 493 2.92 -12.75 19.26
CA PRO A 493 2.09 -13.63 18.44
C PRO A 493 1.15 -14.47 19.32
N CYS A 494 -0.13 -14.54 18.96
CA CYS A 494 -1.20 -15.23 19.70
C CYS A 494 -1.45 -14.70 21.15
N TYR A 495 -0.94 -13.53 21.50
CA TYR A 495 -1.15 -13.00 22.86
C TYR A 495 -2.63 -12.77 23.16
N SER A 496 -3.40 -12.28 22.20
CA SER A 496 -4.85 -12.09 22.31
C SER A 496 -5.63 -13.40 22.54
N ASP A 497 -5.03 -14.55 22.21
CA ASP A 497 -5.66 -15.87 22.32
C ASP A 497 -5.39 -16.56 23.68
N GLY A 498 -4.58 -15.98 24.57
CA GLY A 498 -4.31 -16.56 25.89
C GLY A 498 -3.00 -16.11 26.54
N GLY A 499 -2.54 -14.90 26.26
CA GLY A 499 -1.36 -14.30 26.89
C GLY A 499 -0.03 -15.01 26.59
N THR A 500 0.95 -14.85 27.47
CA THR A 500 2.31 -15.43 27.31
C THR A 500 2.35 -16.95 27.11
N PRO A 501 1.45 -17.78 27.68
CA PRO A 501 1.42 -19.22 27.33
C PRO A 501 1.15 -19.49 25.85
N SER A 502 0.31 -18.68 25.21
CA SER A 502 0.02 -18.82 23.78
C SER A 502 1.20 -18.36 22.93
N VAL A 503 1.88 -17.26 23.31
CA VAL A 503 3.13 -16.81 22.67
C VAL A 503 4.20 -17.91 22.75
N SER A 504 4.41 -18.48 23.93
CA SER A 504 5.39 -19.56 24.14
C SER A 504 5.07 -20.80 23.28
N ARG A 505 3.80 -21.17 23.21
CA ARG A 505 3.35 -22.33 22.42
C ARG A 505 3.60 -22.16 20.92
N ILE A 506 3.26 -20.98 20.34
CA ILE A 506 3.41 -20.77 18.90
C ILE A 506 4.87 -20.61 18.50
N THR A 507 5.66 -19.93 19.31
CA THR A 507 7.08 -19.68 19.06
C THR A 507 7.97 -20.86 19.38
N GLY A 508 7.55 -21.71 20.35
CA GLY A 508 8.37 -22.78 20.92
C GLY A 508 9.49 -22.27 21.83
N ILE A 509 9.51 -20.97 22.12
CA ILE A 509 10.43 -20.30 23.05
C ILE A 509 9.64 -19.94 24.31
N SER A 510 10.19 -20.24 25.49
CA SER A 510 9.55 -19.82 26.76
C SER A 510 9.59 -18.31 26.88
N ILE A 511 8.42 -17.69 27.01
CA ILE A 511 8.26 -16.24 27.10
C ILE A 511 7.76 -15.88 28.49
N GLY A 512 8.51 -15.02 29.18
CA GLY A 512 8.13 -14.39 30.42
C GLY A 512 7.60 -12.98 30.19
N GLU A 513 6.91 -12.47 31.19
CA GLU A 513 6.36 -11.11 31.25
C GLU A 513 6.75 -10.45 32.57
N CYS A 514 7.03 -9.16 32.55
CA CYS A 514 7.27 -8.38 33.75
C CYS A 514 6.44 -7.10 33.77
N ALA A 515 6.15 -6.61 34.97
CA ALA A 515 5.36 -5.39 35.15
C ALA A 515 6.15 -4.12 34.85
N GLU A 516 7.48 -4.17 35.03
CA GLU A 516 8.35 -3.02 34.79
C GLU A 516 8.79 -2.95 33.35
N ALA A 517 8.88 -1.73 32.79
CA ALA A 517 9.37 -1.50 31.44
C ALA A 517 10.81 -2.01 31.30
N LEU A 518 11.06 -2.72 30.20
CA LEU A 518 12.38 -3.26 29.87
C LEU A 518 13.19 -2.23 29.07
N GLU A 519 14.37 -1.89 29.56
CA GLU A 519 15.26 -0.94 28.89
C GLU A 519 16.17 -1.67 27.90
N PHE A 520 16.18 -1.20 26.65
CA PHE A 520 17.06 -1.69 25.60
C PHE A 520 18.06 -0.61 25.18
N LEU A 521 19.33 -0.86 25.39
CA LEU A 521 20.43 0.08 25.11
C LEU A 521 21.09 -0.16 23.73
N GLY A 522 20.64 -1.20 23.00
CA GLY A 522 21.16 -1.50 21.68
C GLY A 522 20.49 -0.68 20.59
N GLU A 523 21.01 -0.81 19.37
CA GLU A 523 20.52 -0.09 18.19
C GLU A 523 19.74 -0.96 17.19
N CYS A 524 19.50 -2.24 17.49
CA CYS A 524 18.90 -3.17 16.53
C CYS A 524 17.37 -3.12 16.47
N GLY A 525 16.72 -2.38 17.35
CA GLY A 525 15.25 -2.24 17.42
C GLY A 525 14.81 -1.31 18.54
N SER A 526 13.50 -1.14 18.71
CA SER A 526 12.83 -0.29 19.71
C SER A 526 12.00 -1.12 20.69
N THR A 527 11.87 -0.64 21.92
CA THR A 527 10.99 -1.24 22.93
C THR A 527 9.52 -0.92 22.62
N LEU A 528 8.63 -1.81 23.07
CA LEU A 528 7.18 -1.68 22.90
C LEU A 528 6.50 -1.49 24.26
N PRO A 529 5.26 -0.94 24.30
CA PRO A 529 4.46 -0.84 25.52
C PRO A 529 4.16 -2.22 26.15
N ALA A 530 3.52 -2.24 27.32
CA ALA A 530 3.12 -3.49 27.96
C ALA A 530 2.16 -4.32 27.05
N PRO A 531 2.25 -5.65 27.09
CA PRO A 531 3.02 -6.49 28.02
C PRO A 531 4.54 -6.45 27.72
N HIS A 532 5.34 -6.26 28.77
CA HIS A 532 6.80 -6.26 28.65
C HIS A 532 7.33 -7.70 28.63
N LEU A 533 7.52 -8.22 27.42
CA LEU A 533 7.88 -9.61 27.17
C LEU A 533 9.39 -9.79 27.06
N PHE A 534 9.88 -10.96 27.49
CA PHE A 534 11.28 -11.38 27.32
C PHE A 534 11.36 -12.91 27.13
N ALA A 535 12.39 -13.39 26.45
CA ALA A 535 12.60 -14.82 26.34
C ALA A 535 13.37 -15.37 27.55
N GLU A 536 12.89 -16.51 28.08
CA GLU A 536 13.52 -17.21 29.19
C GLU A 536 14.55 -18.26 28.71
N ASP A 537 14.39 -18.75 27.48
CA ASP A 537 15.29 -19.76 26.87
C ASP A 537 15.73 -19.38 25.45
N GLY A 538 16.52 -20.26 24.83
CA GLY A 538 17.10 -20.06 23.50
C GLY A 538 18.42 -19.26 23.51
N ASP A 539 19.04 -19.12 22.32
CA ASP A 539 20.29 -18.38 22.14
C ASP A 539 19.99 -16.88 22.02
N PRO A 540 20.56 -15.99 22.86
CA PRO A 540 20.31 -14.57 22.78
C PRO A 540 20.98 -13.97 21.53
N LEU A 541 20.20 -13.24 20.73
CA LEU A 541 20.71 -12.40 19.64
C LEU A 541 20.82 -10.94 20.08
N ALA A 542 19.99 -10.52 21.04
CA ALA A 542 20.06 -9.23 21.75
C ALA A 542 19.48 -9.39 23.17
N SER A 543 19.93 -8.53 24.10
CA SER A 543 19.48 -8.54 25.49
C SER A 543 19.12 -7.15 25.97
N PHE A 544 18.19 -7.06 26.91
CA PHE A 544 17.88 -5.86 27.69
C PHE A 544 19.02 -5.53 28.68
N SER A 545 18.99 -4.32 29.23
CA SER A 545 20.02 -3.83 30.16
C SER A 545 20.14 -4.70 31.44
N ASP A 546 19.05 -5.36 31.86
CA ASP A 546 18.99 -6.26 33.00
C ASP A 546 19.42 -7.72 32.67
N GLY A 547 19.82 -7.97 31.43
CA GLY A 547 20.29 -9.29 30.96
C GLY A 547 19.20 -10.23 30.44
N LYS A 548 17.92 -9.86 30.52
CA LYS A 548 16.82 -10.62 29.89
C LYS A 548 16.98 -10.61 28.36
N ARG A 549 16.56 -11.68 27.70
CA ARG A 549 16.71 -11.80 26.24
C ARG A 549 15.63 -10.99 25.53
N ALA A 550 16.04 -9.98 24.75
CA ALA A 550 15.18 -9.17 23.91
C ALA A 550 14.90 -9.84 22.54
N ILE A 551 15.90 -10.52 21.97
CA ILE A 551 15.76 -11.33 20.77
C ILE A 551 16.39 -12.70 21.06
N SER A 552 15.65 -13.78 20.86
CA SER A 552 16.10 -15.14 21.13
C SER A 552 15.88 -16.05 19.95
N ARG A 553 16.79 -17.01 19.75
CA ARG A 553 16.73 -18.03 18.71
C ARG A 553 16.70 -19.42 19.33
N LYS A 554 15.86 -20.30 18.80
CA LYS A 554 15.80 -21.70 19.18
C LYS A 554 15.66 -22.59 17.95
N THR A 555 16.57 -23.55 17.79
CA THR A 555 16.56 -24.46 16.65
C THR A 555 15.86 -25.75 17.05
N PHE A 556 14.91 -26.18 16.23
CA PHE A 556 14.20 -27.45 16.33
C PHE A 556 14.68 -28.41 15.22
N GLU A 557 14.21 -29.63 15.23
CA GLU A 557 14.60 -30.64 14.24
C GLU A 557 14.33 -30.23 12.79
N THR A 558 13.18 -29.55 12.54
CA THR A 558 12.70 -29.18 11.20
C THR A 558 12.80 -27.70 10.89
N TYR A 559 12.82 -26.82 11.89
CA TYR A 559 12.82 -25.38 11.70
C TYR A 559 13.61 -24.62 12.78
N THR A 560 13.87 -23.36 12.53
CA THR A 560 14.43 -22.43 13.51
C THR A 560 13.39 -21.36 13.84
N SER A 561 13.14 -21.14 15.11
CA SER A 561 12.31 -20.04 15.63
C SER A 561 13.22 -18.91 16.10
N VAL A 562 12.91 -17.70 15.69
CA VAL A 562 13.46 -16.45 16.22
C VAL A 562 12.31 -15.64 16.75
N TRP A 563 12.42 -15.14 17.96
CA TRP A 563 11.41 -14.28 18.55
C TRP A 563 12.04 -12.96 19.02
N SER A 564 11.35 -11.85 18.81
CA SER A 564 11.78 -10.51 19.19
C SER A 564 10.73 -9.82 20.06
N ALA A 565 11.13 -9.33 21.24
CA ALA A 565 10.34 -8.40 22.03
C ALA A 565 10.38 -6.97 21.47
N LEU A 566 11.31 -6.70 20.55
CA LEU A 566 11.52 -5.37 19.98
C LEU A 566 10.73 -5.22 18.67
N GLY A 567 10.21 -4.01 18.45
CA GLY A 567 9.72 -3.54 17.15
C GLY A 567 10.79 -2.82 16.34
N ASN A 568 10.44 -2.36 15.15
CA ASN A 568 11.29 -1.59 14.25
C ASN A 568 12.72 -2.15 14.14
N LEU A 569 12.82 -3.45 13.86
CA LEU A 569 14.13 -4.10 13.74
C LEU A 569 14.91 -3.51 12.57
N ARG A 570 16.14 -3.08 12.84
CA ARG A 570 17.02 -2.49 11.82
C ARG A 570 17.52 -3.52 10.81
N GLY A 571 17.88 -3.05 9.62
CA GLY A 571 18.33 -3.88 8.51
C GLY A 571 19.51 -4.80 8.84
N GLU A 572 20.41 -4.39 9.74
CA GLU A 572 21.55 -5.21 10.14
C GLU A 572 21.15 -6.48 10.88
N ILE A 573 20.21 -6.39 11.84
CA ILE A 573 19.74 -7.58 12.58
C ILE A 573 18.88 -8.47 11.69
N LEU A 574 18.02 -7.88 10.86
CA LEU A 574 17.21 -8.63 9.89
C LEU A 574 18.11 -9.36 8.88
N ARG A 575 19.17 -8.70 8.40
CA ARG A 575 20.16 -9.29 7.48
C ARG A 575 20.92 -10.45 8.11
N LYS A 576 21.29 -10.33 9.40
CA LYS A 576 21.90 -11.44 10.14
C LYS A 576 20.94 -12.63 10.23
N ILE A 577 19.69 -12.40 10.61
CA ILE A 577 18.66 -13.45 10.67
C ILE A 577 18.44 -14.09 9.29
N ALA A 578 18.37 -13.28 8.24
CA ALA A 578 18.20 -13.76 6.87
C ALA A 578 19.38 -14.61 6.39
N ARG A 579 20.62 -14.21 6.69
CA ARG A 579 21.83 -15.02 6.39
C ARG A 579 21.84 -16.34 7.15
N ASP A 580 21.50 -16.32 8.43
CA ASP A 580 21.40 -17.52 9.25
C ASP A 580 20.31 -18.46 8.73
N ALA A 581 19.25 -17.92 8.12
CA ALA A 581 18.20 -18.66 7.41
C ALA A 581 18.62 -19.16 6.01
N GLY A 582 19.82 -18.81 5.54
CA GLY A 582 20.31 -19.17 4.21
C GLY A 582 19.73 -18.33 3.06
N VAL A 583 19.14 -17.16 3.36
CA VAL A 583 18.67 -16.21 2.34
C VAL A 583 19.85 -15.60 1.60
N HIS A 584 19.73 -15.47 0.28
CA HIS A 584 20.74 -14.78 -0.52
C HIS A 584 20.62 -13.26 -0.32
N VAL A 585 21.59 -12.69 0.38
CA VAL A 585 21.70 -11.23 0.62
C VAL A 585 22.63 -10.62 -0.42
N PHE A 586 22.07 -9.81 -1.30
CA PHE A 586 22.80 -9.16 -2.39
C PHE A 586 23.74 -8.05 -1.92
N CYS A 587 23.29 -7.22 -0.97
CA CYS A 587 24.03 -6.04 -0.53
C CYS A 587 23.88 -5.81 0.98
N ASP A 588 24.90 -5.19 1.60
CA ASP A 588 24.86 -4.84 3.02
C ASP A 588 24.46 -3.40 3.28
N THR A 589 24.55 -2.54 2.27
CA THR A 589 24.47 -1.08 2.44
C THR A 589 23.38 -0.41 1.62
N ALA A 590 22.98 -0.99 0.49
CA ALA A 590 22.02 -0.39 -0.43
C ALA A 590 20.69 -1.17 -0.45
N PRO A 591 19.54 -0.48 -0.62
CA PRO A 591 18.26 -1.10 -0.94
C PRO A 591 18.32 -1.91 -2.23
N ILE A 592 17.66 -3.07 -2.23
CA ILE A 592 17.62 -4.02 -3.34
C ILE A 592 16.18 -4.22 -3.80
N TYR A 593 15.95 -4.07 -5.09
CA TYR A 593 14.68 -4.33 -5.78
C TYR A 593 14.92 -5.40 -6.84
N ALA A 594 14.53 -6.64 -6.58
CA ALA A 594 14.89 -7.73 -7.49
C ALA A 594 13.76 -8.72 -7.74
N ASN A 595 13.74 -9.23 -8.97
CA ASN A 595 12.96 -10.40 -9.37
C ASN A 595 13.85 -11.38 -10.16
N GLU A 596 13.26 -12.33 -10.89
CA GLU A 596 14.03 -13.35 -11.62
C GLU A 596 14.95 -12.76 -12.69
N SER A 597 14.64 -11.60 -13.27
CA SER A 597 15.32 -11.04 -14.45
C SER A 597 16.05 -9.72 -14.20
N MET A 598 15.75 -9.02 -13.10
CA MET A 598 16.32 -7.72 -12.83
C MET A 598 16.87 -7.62 -11.42
N LEU A 599 17.85 -6.77 -11.25
CA LEU A 599 18.42 -6.35 -9.98
C LEU A 599 18.51 -4.83 -9.94
N GLY A 600 17.54 -4.19 -9.29
CA GLY A 600 17.57 -2.76 -8.98
C GLY A 600 18.39 -2.51 -7.72
N VAL A 601 19.29 -1.55 -7.78
CA VAL A 601 20.12 -1.10 -6.65
C VAL A 601 20.03 0.42 -6.55
N TYR A 602 19.75 0.90 -5.34
CA TYR A 602 19.76 2.34 -5.07
C TYR A 602 20.94 2.65 -4.15
N ASN A 603 22.10 2.98 -4.74
CA ASN A 603 23.35 3.18 -3.99
C ASN A 603 23.83 4.64 -4.04
N THR A 604 23.74 5.33 -2.93
CA THR A 604 24.26 6.70 -2.78
C THR A 604 25.81 6.76 -2.65
N ASP A 605 26.42 5.61 -2.36
CA ASP A 605 27.87 5.42 -2.26
C ASP A 605 28.30 4.12 -2.97
N GLU A 606 29.61 3.92 -3.13
CA GLU A 606 30.14 2.66 -3.65
C GLU A 606 29.62 1.47 -2.82
N CYS A 607 29.14 0.44 -3.48
CA CYS A 607 28.66 -0.76 -2.82
C CYS A 607 29.08 -2.05 -3.52
N LYS A 608 29.18 -3.13 -2.75
CA LYS A 608 29.47 -4.48 -3.26
C LYS A 608 28.20 -5.30 -3.33
N ILE A 609 27.94 -5.85 -4.51
CA ILE A 609 26.80 -6.73 -4.78
C ILE A 609 27.31 -8.18 -4.90
N ARG A 610 26.70 -9.09 -4.13
CA ARG A 610 26.93 -10.54 -4.20
C ARG A 610 25.89 -11.14 -5.16
N LEU A 611 26.36 -11.80 -6.19
CA LEU A 611 25.53 -12.44 -7.20
C LEU A 611 25.42 -13.95 -6.94
N LYS A 612 24.39 -14.59 -7.49
CA LYS A 612 24.24 -16.06 -7.43
C LYS A 612 25.18 -16.79 -8.40
N LYS A 613 25.68 -16.09 -9.45
CA LYS A 613 26.63 -16.59 -10.45
C LYS A 613 27.44 -15.44 -11.03
N ASP A 614 28.61 -15.75 -11.57
CA ASP A 614 29.39 -14.77 -12.32
C ASP A 614 28.75 -14.44 -13.68
N GLY A 615 28.99 -13.23 -14.19
CA GLY A 615 28.50 -12.73 -15.48
C GLY A 615 28.75 -11.25 -15.66
N THR A 616 28.36 -10.75 -16.82
CA THR A 616 28.30 -9.32 -17.12
C THR A 616 26.89 -8.82 -16.80
N LEU A 617 26.80 -7.73 -16.06
CA LEU A 617 25.56 -7.03 -15.79
C LEU A 617 25.53 -5.74 -16.61
N VAL A 618 24.40 -5.44 -17.23
CA VAL A 618 24.17 -4.21 -17.99
C VAL A 618 23.15 -3.35 -17.25
N ASP A 619 23.47 -2.09 -17.00
CA ASP A 619 22.52 -1.12 -16.46
C ASP A 619 21.60 -0.63 -17.59
N LEU A 620 20.31 -0.84 -17.41
CA LEU A 620 19.31 -0.46 -18.43
C LEU A 620 19.06 1.07 -18.50
N PHE A 621 19.51 1.84 -17.50
CA PHE A 621 19.34 3.29 -17.52
C PHE A 621 20.39 4.03 -18.35
N ASP A 622 21.62 3.53 -18.41
CA ASP A 622 22.73 4.22 -19.10
C ASP A 622 23.59 3.31 -19.97
N GLY A 623 23.35 2.00 -19.96
CA GLY A 623 24.10 1.02 -20.74
C GLY A 623 25.47 0.64 -20.16
N ALA A 624 25.79 1.07 -18.92
CA ALA A 624 27.05 0.72 -18.29
C ALA A 624 27.13 -0.79 -18.01
N GLU A 625 28.32 -1.37 -18.26
CA GLU A 625 28.59 -2.78 -18.05
C GLU A 625 29.42 -3.00 -16.79
N TYR A 626 29.04 -3.99 -15.99
CA TYR A 626 29.72 -4.38 -14.77
C TYR A 626 30.02 -5.87 -14.80
N LYS A 627 31.30 -6.24 -14.82
CA LYS A 627 31.74 -7.64 -14.81
C LYS A 627 31.98 -8.11 -13.39
N SER A 628 31.38 -9.25 -13.02
CA SER A 628 31.60 -9.85 -11.71
C SER A 628 32.86 -10.70 -11.69
N GLU A 629 33.48 -10.77 -10.51
CA GLU A 629 34.57 -11.68 -10.19
C GLU A 629 34.26 -12.40 -8.88
N ASN A 630 34.30 -13.72 -8.87
CA ASN A 630 33.95 -14.56 -7.71
C ASN A 630 32.53 -14.21 -7.20
N CYS A 631 31.57 -14.15 -8.09
CA CYS A 631 30.18 -13.77 -7.79
C CYS A 631 30.05 -12.41 -7.07
N THR A 632 30.98 -11.49 -7.28
CA THR A 632 30.94 -10.15 -6.66
C THR A 632 31.18 -9.08 -7.72
N VAL A 633 30.39 -8.02 -7.67
CA VAL A 633 30.57 -6.83 -8.49
C VAL A 633 30.58 -5.58 -7.58
N THR A 634 31.49 -4.65 -7.86
CA THR A 634 31.53 -3.35 -7.17
C THR A 634 30.82 -2.34 -8.06
N LEU A 635 29.77 -1.72 -7.53
CA LEU A 635 29.06 -0.63 -8.18
C LEU A 635 29.60 0.70 -7.66
N PRO A 636 30.18 1.55 -8.54
CA PRO A 636 30.71 2.84 -8.12
C PRO A 636 29.59 3.82 -7.76
N LYS A 637 29.92 4.83 -6.97
CA LYS A 637 29.09 6.03 -6.85
C LYS A 637 29.05 6.74 -8.20
N THR A 638 27.86 7.05 -8.68
CA THR A 638 27.65 7.80 -9.93
C THR A 638 26.76 9.02 -9.68
N ALA A 639 26.48 9.81 -10.72
CA ALA A 639 25.58 10.96 -10.62
C ALA A 639 24.15 10.57 -10.21
N PHE A 640 23.69 9.36 -10.61
CA PHE A 640 22.43 8.75 -10.21
C PHE A 640 22.71 7.59 -9.26
N ALA A 641 21.96 7.52 -8.16
CA ALA A 641 22.02 6.39 -7.22
C ALA A 641 21.30 5.15 -7.75
N SER A 642 20.32 5.34 -8.65
CA SER A 642 19.53 4.27 -9.23
C SER A 642 20.30 3.52 -10.34
N LYS A 643 20.36 2.19 -10.23
CA LYS A 643 20.91 1.27 -11.24
C LYS A 643 19.96 0.09 -11.41
N LEU A 644 19.57 -0.20 -12.65
CA LEU A 644 18.71 -1.33 -12.97
C LEU A 644 19.47 -2.31 -13.85
N LEU A 645 19.96 -3.37 -13.21
CA LEU A 645 20.89 -4.33 -13.78
C LEU A 645 20.16 -5.57 -14.29
N ILE A 646 20.58 -6.05 -15.46
CA ILE A 646 20.20 -7.37 -15.99
C ILE A 646 21.46 -8.15 -16.40
N TYR A 647 21.38 -9.47 -16.37
CA TYR A 647 22.42 -10.29 -17.02
C TYR A 647 22.32 -10.16 -18.55
N GLU A 648 23.50 -10.00 -19.18
CA GLU A 648 23.67 -10.02 -20.62
C GLU A 648 23.29 -11.38 -21.23
#